data_4ce04424a02ab8be9da54692101b6e7d
#
_entry.id   4ce04424a02ab8be9da54692101b6e7d
#
_cell.length_a   1.000
_cell.length_b   1.000
_cell.length_c   1.000
_cell.angle_alpha   90.00
_cell.angle_beta   90.00
_cell.angle_gamma   90.00
#
_symmetry.space_group_name_H-M   'P 1'
#
loop_
_entity.id
_entity.type
_entity.pdbx_description
1 polymer ?
#
loop_
_entity_poly.entity_id
_entity_poly.type
_entity_poly.pdbx_seq_one_letter_code
_entity_poly.pdbx_strand_id
1 'polypeptide(L)'
;MKKRFLSLILVLAMMVGVFSPLSALAETTVTGTNLTIHKLKLDDFEGVTAKDHDGKELTQEKLNEFFQGKNPTGLPGVKFTYYNVNTAQLAKIEESKPQTPAQVKAVIDANSTLFNGVKEVETEATGADGKVTINNLPDGTYYFVESEVPANHTGALAVPFKITLPIYDKDNGNKMDNVHIYPKNKLTDKTTDKKLDEAANTANKASESHNVTITDSKGKKVLTLDKGAKVPYVVTTPIPAGSKEVMLAWSDRMSEGLTYNKDLAVSATYGDQKTNLGLEAADYTIENSDNGFVLKLTDAGIKKVLEKTLNKGDGVKLIDGETVYNKVAKEAAQKVEFTLKYSATLNGKTGPVDPETNTVSFFYGNKPGYTPQPGDKNPIPEKGKTEIPVNKSFVSGDGTGSETWPENMTITLKLEKWDQATNTWKEETGEGSTLTLTSKKTSGKFEKLDKDSKYRVVEQEVKGWVPNYSHDAQGNLVIKNKKNPNPNPITPPEVTVTSGGIRFVKTDDNTSAFKRLVGGKFLIKNKEGKYLYYKSDANKKTDLDALKAAEKALQDKVDAYNKLSAEEQKNAENQTVKDINVLAGKVKEAKQKANIQYEWKDNYGTVDNLAANLVVLVPNTDGYMEITGLDFAKDYKLHEIKAPEGYSLPSGGREYTFEVNAASYDNLNLAGEHAMIESSATDTTKAQRIENKLVTIPQTGGIGTIIFTAIGLAIMASAVIAIKKRQATEAR
;
A
#
# COMPACT_ATOMS: atom_id res chain seq x y z
N MET A 1 -30.10 35.84 12.07
CA MET A 1 -29.82 36.27 10.69
C MET A 1 -29.42 35.03 9.91
N LYS A 2 -30.37 34.54 9.08
CA LYS A 2 -30.21 33.33 8.28
C LYS A 2 -29.31 33.68 7.08
N LYS A 3 -28.07 33.20 7.08
CA LYS A 3 -27.26 33.22 5.83
C LYS A 3 -27.71 32.03 5.00
N ARG A 4 -28.45 32.34 3.95
CA ARG A 4 -28.75 31.42 2.86
C ARG A 4 -27.42 31.12 2.15
N PHE A 5 -26.94 29.90 2.22
CA PHE A 5 -25.96 29.39 1.27
C PHE A 5 -26.70 29.22 -0.07
N LEU A 6 -26.62 30.25 -0.89
CA LEU A 6 -26.90 30.11 -2.29
C LEU A 6 -25.71 29.34 -2.88
N SER A 7 -25.95 28.10 -3.23
CA SER A 7 -25.07 27.34 -4.10
C SER A 7 -25.04 28.10 -5.43
N LEU A 8 -24.05 29.00 -5.58
CA LEU A 8 -23.80 29.66 -6.83
C LEU A 8 -23.17 28.64 -7.77
N ILE A 9 -24.01 27.94 -8.51
CA ILE A 9 -23.57 27.22 -9.73
C ILE A 9 -23.10 28.31 -10.65
N LEU A 10 -21.79 28.57 -10.63
CA LEU A 10 -21.16 29.52 -11.53
C LEU A 10 -21.16 28.87 -12.91
N VAL A 11 -22.19 29.19 -13.68
CA VAL A 11 -22.26 28.89 -15.11
C VAL A 11 -21.19 29.75 -15.78
N LEU A 12 -19.99 29.18 -15.94
CA LEU A 12 -18.99 29.77 -16.79
C LEU A 12 -19.30 29.37 -18.22
N ALA A 13 -20.33 29.99 -18.80
CA ALA A 13 -20.42 30.06 -20.25
C ALA A 13 -19.23 30.90 -20.73
N MET A 14 -18.25 30.26 -21.40
CA MET A 14 -17.30 31.03 -22.19
C MET A 14 -18.09 31.72 -23.30
N MET A 15 -18.51 32.94 -23.07
CA MET A 15 -18.93 33.81 -24.16
C MET A 15 -17.68 34.18 -24.92
N VAL A 16 -17.42 33.48 -26.01
CA VAL A 16 -16.53 34.04 -27.03
C VAL A 16 -17.32 35.19 -27.65
N GLY A 17 -16.80 36.41 -27.52
CA GLY A 17 -17.46 37.61 -27.96
C GLY A 17 -17.91 37.52 -29.42
N VAL A 18 -19.14 37.86 -29.61
CA VAL A 18 -19.72 37.99 -30.97
C VAL A 18 -19.12 39.25 -31.61
N PHE A 19 -18.17 39.10 -32.50
CA PHE A 19 -17.78 40.16 -33.42
C PHE A 19 -18.62 40.05 -34.71
N SER A 20 -19.28 41.17 -35.06
CA SER A 20 -20.00 41.28 -36.31
C SER A 20 -19.06 41.13 -37.53
N PRO A 21 -19.46 40.49 -38.61
CA PRO A 21 -18.57 40.27 -39.75
C PRO A 21 -18.36 41.52 -40.56
N LEU A 22 -17.09 41.97 -40.65
CA LEU A 22 -16.70 42.80 -41.81
C LEU A 22 -16.43 41.86 -42.98
N SER A 23 -17.27 41.89 -43.98
CA SER A 23 -17.11 41.16 -45.23
C SER A 23 -15.90 41.65 -46.00
N ALA A 24 -14.89 40.81 -46.15
CA ALA A 24 -13.89 40.92 -47.20
C ALA A 24 -13.85 39.59 -47.95
N LEU A 25 -14.16 39.62 -49.23
CA LEU A 25 -14.13 38.55 -50.18
C LEU A 25 -12.70 38.01 -50.38
N ALA A 26 -12.47 36.75 -50.05
CA ALA A 26 -11.53 35.89 -50.75
C ALA A 26 -12.05 34.47 -50.64
N GLU A 27 -12.39 33.85 -51.75
CA GLU A 27 -12.65 32.41 -51.88
C GLU A 27 -11.38 31.66 -51.57
N THR A 28 -11.27 31.18 -50.34
CA THR A 28 -10.40 30.07 -49.98
C THR A 28 -11.29 28.93 -49.51
N THR A 29 -11.06 27.70 -49.97
CA THR A 29 -11.72 26.49 -49.50
C THR A 29 -11.56 26.43 -47.99
N VAL A 30 -12.61 26.82 -47.26
CA VAL A 30 -12.60 26.89 -45.79
C VAL A 30 -12.58 25.48 -45.28
N THR A 31 -11.41 24.99 -44.91
CA THR A 31 -11.27 23.81 -44.06
C THR A 31 -11.95 24.06 -42.73
N GLY A 32 -12.61 23.06 -42.16
CA GLY A 32 -13.25 23.20 -40.83
C GLY A 32 -12.22 23.53 -39.75
N THR A 33 -12.69 23.91 -38.57
CA THR A 33 -11.86 24.24 -37.41
C THR A 33 -11.52 22.97 -36.60
N ASN A 34 -10.29 22.81 -36.19
CA ASN A 34 -9.89 21.79 -35.20
C ASN A 34 -10.18 22.31 -33.79
N LEU A 35 -11.05 21.64 -33.06
CA LEU A 35 -11.41 21.99 -31.69
C LEU A 35 -10.75 21.05 -30.72
N THR A 36 -9.82 21.57 -29.93
CA THR A 36 -9.19 20.82 -28.85
C THR A 36 -9.84 21.16 -27.51
N ILE A 37 -10.41 20.15 -26.87
CA ILE A 37 -11.00 20.23 -25.54
C ILE A 37 -9.94 19.81 -24.52
N HIS A 38 -9.52 20.73 -23.65
CA HIS A 38 -8.64 20.45 -22.51
C HIS A 38 -9.51 20.24 -21.29
N LYS A 39 -9.83 19.01 -20.96
CA LYS A 39 -10.61 18.70 -19.78
C LYS A 39 -9.74 18.81 -18.55
N LEU A 40 -10.10 19.69 -17.63
CA LEU A 40 -9.31 19.98 -16.43
C LEU A 40 -10.00 19.49 -15.16
N LYS A 41 -9.18 19.03 -14.21
CA LYS A 41 -9.50 18.70 -12.83
C LYS A 41 -8.98 19.80 -11.92
N LEU A 42 -9.84 20.29 -11.02
CA LEU A 42 -9.49 21.13 -9.89
C LEU A 42 -10.06 20.53 -8.61
N ASP A 43 -9.27 20.53 -7.55
CA ASP A 43 -9.69 20.03 -6.24
C ASP A 43 -10.60 21.03 -5.51
N ASP A 44 -10.45 22.32 -5.82
CA ASP A 44 -11.22 23.40 -5.23
C ASP A 44 -11.45 24.55 -6.22
N PHE A 45 -12.67 25.11 -6.22
CA PHE A 45 -13.07 26.27 -7.04
C PHE A 45 -13.25 27.56 -6.24
N GLU A 46 -13.00 27.53 -4.93
CA GLU A 46 -13.19 28.71 -4.10
C GLU A 46 -12.29 29.87 -4.58
N GLY A 47 -12.90 31.02 -4.84
CA GLY A 47 -12.23 32.21 -5.34
C GLY A 47 -11.93 32.22 -6.84
N VAL A 48 -12.18 31.16 -7.59
CA VAL A 48 -11.96 31.16 -9.05
C VAL A 48 -13.09 31.89 -9.75
N THR A 49 -12.76 33.04 -10.31
CA THR A 49 -13.72 33.84 -11.13
C THR A 49 -13.60 33.48 -12.61
N ALA A 50 -14.71 33.65 -13.34
CA ALA A 50 -14.72 33.50 -14.79
C ALA A 50 -13.78 34.54 -15.44
N LYS A 51 -12.96 34.09 -16.39
CA LYS A 51 -12.12 34.96 -17.23
C LYS A 51 -12.38 34.64 -18.69
N ASP A 52 -12.32 35.63 -19.53
CA ASP A 52 -12.40 35.47 -20.97
C ASP A 52 -11.14 34.76 -21.51
N HIS A 53 -11.33 33.92 -22.52
CA HIS A 53 -10.26 33.20 -23.19
C HIS A 53 -10.35 33.45 -24.71
N ASP A 54 -9.18 33.61 -25.33
CA ASP A 54 -9.09 34.00 -26.76
C ASP A 54 -9.07 32.80 -27.73
N GLY A 55 -9.27 31.58 -27.22
CA GLY A 55 -9.25 30.36 -28.03
C GLY A 55 -7.85 29.80 -28.34
N LYS A 56 -6.77 30.46 -27.91
CA LYS A 56 -5.40 29.95 -28.10
C LYS A 56 -5.01 28.93 -27.04
N GLU A 57 -4.03 28.06 -27.31
CA GLU A 57 -3.54 27.13 -26.31
C GLU A 57 -2.82 27.85 -25.16
N LEU A 58 -3.18 27.51 -23.92
CA LEU A 58 -2.54 28.00 -22.72
C LEU A 58 -1.40 27.07 -22.29
N THR A 59 -0.22 27.63 -22.00
CA THR A 59 0.86 26.91 -21.31
C THR A 59 0.43 26.58 -19.87
N GLN A 60 1.09 25.62 -19.21
CA GLN A 60 0.78 25.28 -17.82
C GLN A 60 0.92 26.48 -16.86
N GLU A 61 1.89 27.36 -17.12
CA GLU A 61 2.08 28.58 -16.35
C GLU A 61 0.86 29.52 -16.50
N LYS A 62 0.42 29.75 -17.74
CA LYS A 62 -0.78 30.55 -18.03
C LYS A 62 -2.06 29.90 -17.51
N LEU A 63 -2.14 28.56 -17.54
CA LEU A 63 -3.26 27.84 -16.90
C LEU A 63 -3.30 28.09 -15.39
N ASN A 64 -2.17 28.03 -14.70
CA ASN A 64 -2.08 28.33 -13.27
C ASN A 64 -2.49 29.79 -12.98
N GLU A 65 -2.04 30.71 -13.79
CA GLU A 65 -2.44 32.13 -13.69
C GLU A 65 -3.95 32.30 -13.96
N PHE A 66 -4.46 31.68 -15.02
CA PHE A 66 -5.88 31.72 -15.41
C PHE A 66 -6.78 31.17 -14.30
N PHE A 67 -6.37 30.09 -13.62
CA PHE A 67 -7.06 29.47 -12.50
C PHE A 67 -6.56 29.95 -11.12
N GLN A 68 -5.92 31.12 -11.06
CA GLN A 68 -5.56 31.81 -9.82
C GLN A 68 -4.70 30.98 -8.86
N GLY A 69 -3.73 30.25 -9.40
CA GLY A 69 -2.80 29.42 -8.61
C GLY A 69 -3.33 28.07 -8.15
N LYS A 70 -4.52 27.64 -8.60
CA LYS A 70 -5.14 26.35 -8.24
C LYS A 70 -4.53 25.13 -8.95
N ASN A 71 -3.47 25.30 -9.75
CA ASN A 71 -2.72 24.24 -10.43
C ASN A 71 -3.60 23.17 -11.11
N PRO A 72 -4.45 23.53 -12.08
CA PRO A 72 -5.31 22.56 -12.75
C PRO A 72 -4.48 21.49 -13.46
N THR A 73 -4.95 20.25 -13.42
CA THR A 73 -4.34 19.12 -14.12
C THR A 73 -5.30 18.55 -15.16
N GLY A 74 -4.76 17.90 -16.19
CA GLY A 74 -5.58 17.22 -17.19
C GLY A 74 -6.36 16.05 -16.60
N LEU A 75 -7.62 15.89 -17.01
CA LEU A 75 -8.45 14.75 -16.61
C LEU A 75 -8.61 13.77 -17.78
N PRO A 76 -7.97 12.59 -17.73
CA PRO A 76 -8.08 11.59 -18.79
C PRO A 76 -9.39 10.81 -18.72
N GLY A 77 -9.78 10.19 -19.83
CA GLY A 77 -10.89 9.24 -19.91
C GLY A 77 -12.29 9.86 -19.96
N VAL A 78 -12.39 11.18 -20.17
CA VAL A 78 -13.67 11.89 -20.33
C VAL A 78 -14.10 11.89 -21.78
N LYS A 79 -15.38 11.61 -22.06
CA LYS A 79 -15.98 11.78 -23.37
C LYS A 79 -17.03 12.86 -23.36
N PHE A 80 -17.23 13.45 -24.53
CA PHE A 80 -18.27 14.43 -24.78
C PHE A 80 -19.18 13.97 -25.91
N THR A 81 -20.48 14.25 -25.75
CA THR A 81 -21.44 14.16 -26.84
C THR A 81 -21.75 15.57 -27.29
N TYR A 82 -21.75 15.82 -28.60
CA TYR A 82 -22.08 17.12 -29.16
C TYR A 82 -23.10 17.06 -30.27
N TYR A 83 -23.77 18.18 -30.43
CA TYR A 83 -24.89 18.38 -31.39
C TYR A 83 -24.65 19.68 -32.14
N ASN A 84 -24.65 19.62 -33.51
CA ASN A 84 -24.66 20.83 -34.34
C ASN A 84 -26.11 21.35 -34.41
N VAL A 85 -26.34 22.54 -33.92
CA VAL A 85 -27.69 23.10 -33.72
C VAL A 85 -27.79 24.54 -34.25
N ASN A 86 -28.94 24.88 -34.77
CA ASN A 86 -29.24 26.26 -35.12
C ASN A 86 -29.78 27.05 -33.92
N THR A 87 -30.01 28.35 -34.09
CA THR A 87 -30.41 29.26 -32.98
C THR A 87 -31.73 28.83 -32.33
N ALA A 88 -32.72 28.38 -33.08
CA ALA A 88 -34.00 27.97 -32.51
C ALA A 88 -33.88 26.63 -31.76
N GLN A 89 -33.09 25.69 -32.26
CA GLN A 89 -32.80 24.42 -31.64
C GLN A 89 -32.01 24.63 -30.34
N LEU A 90 -30.99 25.51 -30.36
CA LEU A 90 -30.21 25.87 -29.18
C LEU A 90 -31.10 26.48 -28.10
N ALA A 91 -31.95 27.43 -28.45
CA ALA A 91 -32.87 28.06 -27.51
C ALA A 91 -33.76 27.03 -26.81
N LYS A 92 -34.25 26.02 -27.58
CA LYS A 92 -35.09 24.93 -27.04
C LYS A 92 -34.32 24.01 -26.08
N ILE A 93 -33.07 23.70 -26.40
CA ILE A 93 -32.18 22.94 -25.50
C ILE A 93 -31.93 23.74 -24.22
N GLU A 94 -31.54 25.01 -24.33
CA GLU A 94 -31.22 25.87 -23.18
C GLU A 94 -32.43 26.13 -22.27
N GLU A 95 -33.66 26.17 -22.79
CA GLU A 95 -34.90 26.23 -22.03
C GLU A 95 -35.03 25.04 -21.05
N SER A 96 -34.67 23.84 -21.51
CA SER A 96 -34.80 22.59 -20.77
C SER A 96 -33.60 22.33 -19.84
N LYS A 97 -32.46 23.03 -20.03
CA LYS A 97 -31.21 22.91 -19.26
C LYS A 97 -30.72 21.46 -19.09
N PRO A 98 -30.64 20.64 -20.12
CA PRO A 98 -30.22 19.26 -20.01
C PRO A 98 -28.78 19.16 -19.61
N GLN A 99 -28.44 18.20 -18.73
CA GLN A 99 -27.08 17.99 -18.19
C GLN A 99 -26.41 16.73 -18.75
N THR A 100 -27.17 15.86 -19.41
CA THR A 100 -26.68 14.58 -19.94
C THR A 100 -27.13 14.35 -21.37
N PRO A 101 -26.41 13.50 -22.16
CA PRO A 101 -26.85 13.15 -23.53
C PRO A 101 -28.29 12.61 -23.57
N ALA A 102 -28.66 11.78 -22.59
CA ALA A 102 -30.03 11.24 -22.53
C ALA A 102 -31.08 12.34 -22.33
N GLN A 103 -30.78 13.38 -21.55
CA GLN A 103 -31.69 14.52 -21.38
C GLN A 103 -31.75 15.39 -22.62
N VAL A 104 -30.62 15.60 -23.32
CA VAL A 104 -30.64 16.30 -24.61
C VAL A 104 -31.46 15.50 -25.63
N LYS A 105 -31.25 14.19 -25.72
CA LYS A 105 -32.00 13.31 -26.56
C LYS A 105 -33.51 13.37 -26.29
N ALA A 106 -33.92 13.41 -25.02
CA ALA A 106 -35.33 13.57 -24.67
C ALA A 106 -35.94 14.89 -25.17
N VAL A 107 -35.17 16.01 -25.15
CA VAL A 107 -35.59 17.28 -25.73
C VAL A 107 -35.70 17.18 -27.24
N ILE A 108 -34.77 16.54 -27.92
CA ILE A 108 -34.77 16.32 -29.37
C ILE A 108 -35.96 15.46 -29.77
N ASP A 109 -36.19 14.34 -29.09
CA ASP A 109 -37.29 13.40 -29.41
C ASP A 109 -38.68 14.08 -29.20
N ALA A 110 -38.82 14.86 -28.13
CA ALA A 110 -40.06 15.61 -27.86
C ALA A 110 -40.35 16.75 -28.88
N ASN A 111 -39.34 17.18 -29.61
CA ASN A 111 -39.42 18.27 -30.59
C ASN A 111 -38.86 17.83 -31.96
N SER A 112 -39.13 16.61 -32.39
CA SER A 112 -38.51 15.96 -33.54
C SER A 112 -38.59 16.76 -34.85
N THR A 113 -39.67 17.50 -35.07
CA THR A 113 -39.80 18.38 -36.26
C THR A 113 -38.78 19.52 -36.23
N LEU A 114 -38.54 20.13 -35.07
CA LEU A 114 -37.57 21.21 -34.92
C LEU A 114 -36.14 20.70 -35.07
N PHE A 115 -35.86 19.50 -34.59
CA PHE A 115 -34.54 18.88 -34.57
C PHE A 115 -34.27 17.92 -35.74
N ASN A 116 -35.07 18.02 -36.79
CA ASN A 116 -34.87 17.17 -37.98
C ASN A 116 -33.44 17.35 -38.52
N GLY A 117 -32.73 16.23 -38.70
CA GLY A 117 -31.34 16.19 -39.18
C GLY A 117 -30.27 16.47 -38.19
N VAL A 118 -30.58 16.80 -36.92
CA VAL A 118 -29.57 16.93 -35.84
C VAL A 118 -29.05 15.54 -35.51
N LYS A 119 -27.71 15.41 -35.49
CA LYS A 119 -27.01 14.17 -35.16
C LYS A 119 -26.36 14.29 -33.81
N GLU A 120 -26.38 13.20 -33.06
CA GLU A 120 -25.61 12.95 -31.89
C GLU A 120 -24.22 12.42 -32.28
N VAL A 121 -23.16 13.06 -31.84
CA VAL A 121 -21.78 12.64 -32.13
C VAL A 121 -20.99 12.56 -30.81
N GLU A 122 -20.37 11.42 -30.54
CA GLU A 122 -19.52 11.23 -29.35
C GLU A 122 -18.04 11.40 -29.74
N THR A 123 -17.25 12.03 -28.85
CA THR A 123 -15.81 12.17 -29.02
C THR A 123 -15.09 10.91 -28.59
N GLU A 124 -13.84 10.75 -29.02
CA GLU A 124 -12.91 9.88 -28.31
C GLU A 124 -12.75 10.34 -26.85
N ALA A 125 -12.22 9.45 -25.99
CA ALA A 125 -11.92 9.80 -24.62
C ALA A 125 -10.67 10.72 -24.55
N THR A 126 -10.67 11.67 -23.61
CA THR A 126 -9.48 12.49 -23.35
C THR A 126 -8.26 11.63 -23.02
N GLY A 127 -7.11 11.98 -23.58
CA GLY A 127 -5.83 11.32 -23.36
C GLY A 127 -5.26 11.54 -21.94
N ALA A 128 -4.06 11.01 -21.68
CA ALA A 128 -3.39 11.15 -20.38
C ALA A 128 -3.16 12.60 -19.95
N ASP A 129 -3.07 13.52 -20.89
CA ASP A 129 -2.94 14.97 -20.70
C ASP A 129 -4.29 15.69 -20.54
N GLY A 130 -5.41 14.97 -20.57
CA GLY A 130 -6.75 15.49 -20.48
C GLY A 130 -7.27 16.12 -21.79
N LYS A 131 -6.63 15.88 -22.94
CA LYS A 131 -6.99 16.49 -24.22
C LYS A 131 -7.74 15.52 -25.11
N VAL A 132 -8.70 16.06 -25.89
CA VAL A 132 -9.31 15.41 -27.06
C VAL A 132 -9.49 16.45 -28.16
N THR A 133 -9.13 16.10 -29.39
CA THR A 133 -9.26 16.99 -30.55
C THR A 133 -10.31 16.46 -31.53
N ILE A 134 -11.25 17.30 -31.88
CA ILE A 134 -12.24 17.07 -32.95
C ILE A 134 -11.74 17.81 -34.18
N ASN A 135 -11.36 17.06 -35.20
CA ASN A 135 -10.77 17.63 -36.40
C ASN A 135 -11.83 18.10 -37.37
N ASN A 136 -11.55 19.20 -38.05
CA ASN A 136 -12.28 19.67 -39.23
C ASN A 136 -13.78 19.88 -38.97
N LEU A 137 -14.15 20.49 -37.81
CA LEU A 137 -15.53 20.87 -37.52
C LEU A 137 -15.99 21.99 -38.50
N PRO A 138 -17.10 21.80 -39.23
CA PRO A 138 -17.69 22.85 -40.04
C PRO A 138 -18.09 24.09 -39.20
N ASP A 139 -18.22 25.23 -39.86
CA ASP A 139 -18.77 26.42 -39.22
C ASP A 139 -20.21 26.13 -38.75
N GLY A 140 -20.55 26.55 -37.55
CA GLY A 140 -21.84 26.28 -36.92
C GLY A 140 -21.83 26.43 -35.40
N THR A 141 -22.96 26.24 -34.75
CA THR A 141 -23.06 26.26 -33.29
C THR A 141 -23.19 24.83 -32.78
N TYR A 142 -22.32 24.51 -31.84
CA TYR A 142 -22.22 23.18 -31.23
C TYR A 142 -22.60 23.23 -29.78
N TYR A 143 -23.51 22.35 -29.34
CA TYR A 143 -23.84 22.15 -27.93
C TYR A 143 -23.20 20.88 -27.44
N PHE A 144 -22.40 20.96 -26.35
CA PHE A 144 -21.65 19.87 -25.76
C PHE A 144 -22.21 19.47 -24.41
N VAL A 145 -22.33 18.18 -24.19
CA VAL A 145 -22.56 17.59 -22.87
C VAL A 145 -21.52 16.51 -22.61
N GLU A 146 -21.12 16.36 -21.36
CA GLU A 146 -20.21 15.30 -20.93
C GLU A 146 -20.96 13.97 -20.91
N SER A 147 -20.49 12.97 -21.67
CA SER A 147 -21.17 11.67 -21.81
C SER A 147 -20.54 10.58 -20.94
N GLU A 148 -19.25 10.67 -20.68
CA GLU A 148 -18.52 9.72 -19.81
C GLU A 148 -17.51 10.47 -18.96
N VAL A 149 -17.52 10.20 -17.64
CA VAL A 149 -16.51 10.64 -16.68
C VAL A 149 -15.83 9.40 -16.14
N PRO A 150 -14.49 9.41 -15.93
CA PRO A 150 -13.81 8.29 -15.31
C PRO A 150 -14.47 7.93 -13.99
N ALA A 151 -14.77 6.66 -13.79
CA ALA A 151 -15.60 6.21 -12.67
C ALA A 151 -14.90 6.33 -11.29
N ASN A 152 -13.58 6.54 -11.25
CA ASN A 152 -12.85 6.89 -10.02
C ASN A 152 -13.03 8.36 -9.60
N HIS A 153 -13.73 9.14 -10.41
CA HIS A 153 -14.05 10.53 -10.12
C HIS A 153 -15.56 10.71 -9.99
N THR A 154 -16.00 11.30 -8.88
CA THR A 154 -17.35 11.80 -8.73
C THR A 154 -17.29 13.31 -8.64
N GLY A 155 -18.06 13.96 -9.45
CA GLY A 155 -18.15 15.39 -9.42
C GLY A 155 -19.49 15.83 -9.96
N ALA A 156 -19.81 17.09 -9.78
CA ALA A 156 -20.85 17.70 -10.58
C ALA A 156 -20.48 17.43 -12.04
N LEU A 157 -21.44 16.91 -12.82
CA LEU A 157 -21.30 16.85 -14.26
C LEU A 157 -20.82 18.20 -14.77
N ALA A 158 -19.89 18.20 -15.73
CA ALA A 158 -19.52 19.45 -16.38
C ALA A 158 -20.78 20.16 -16.82
N VAL A 159 -20.86 21.45 -16.55
CA VAL A 159 -21.94 22.26 -17.08
C VAL A 159 -21.86 22.17 -18.60
N PRO A 160 -22.94 21.80 -19.30
CA PRO A 160 -22.96 21.78 -20.72
C PRO A 160 -22.52 23.14 -21.28
N PHE A 161 -21.79 23.13 -22.36
CA PHE A 161 -21.30 24.36 -22.97
C PHE A 161 -21.60 24.40 -24.44
N LYS A 162 -21.58 25.62 -25.00
CA LYS A 162 -21.74 25.84 -26.43
C LYS A 162 -20.52 26.56 -26.99
N ILE A 163 -20.24 26.29 -28.25
CA ILE A 163 -19.24 27.02 -29.04
C ILE A 163 -19.82 27.32 -30.43
N THR A 164 -19.57 28.53 -30.91
CA THR A 164 -19.94 28.92 -32.27
C THR A 164 -18.66 29.13 -33.08
N LEU A 165 -18.55 28.40 -34.17
CA LEU A 165 -17.46 28.49 -35.13
C LEU A 165 -17.94 29.26 -36.37
N PRO A 166 -17.07 29.99 -37.06
CA PRO A 166 -15.66 30.17 -36.82
C PRO A 166 -15.37 31.15 -35.67
N ILE A 167 -14.20 30.99 -35.03
CA ILE A 167 -13.60 31.99 -34.11
C ILE A 167 -12.50 32.70 -34.87
N TYR A 168 -12.38 33.98 -34.62
CA TYR A 168 -11.38 34.85 -35.26
C TYR A 168 -10.33 35.30 -34.22
N ASP A 169 -9.07 35.27 -34.61
CA ASP A 169 -7.98 35.78 -33.80
C ASP A 169 -8.12 37.30 -33.64
N LYS A 170 -8.23 37.76 -32.40
CA LYS A 170 -8.42 39.18 -32.06
C LYS A 170 -7.22 40.06 -32.47
N ASP A 171 -6.02 39.47 -32.62
CA ASP A 171 -4.79 40.19 -32.88
C ASP A 171 -4.58 40.47 -34.38
N ASN A 172 -5.12 39.63 -35.26
CA ASN A 172 -4.91 39.73 -36.70
C ASN A 172 -6.21 39.61 -37.53
N GLY A 173 -7.34 39.28 -36.91
CA GLY A 173 -8.64 39.17 -37.58
C GLY A 173 -8.82 37.93 -38.46
N ASN A 174 -7.88 36.99 -38.46
CA ASN A 174 -7.97 35.76 -39.29
C ASN A 174 -8.79 34.68 -38.58
N LYS A 175 -9.44 33.84 -39.37
CA LYS A 175 -10.09 32.60 -38.87
C LYS A 175 -9.03 31.73 -38.17
N MET A 176 -9.36 31.25 -37.01
CA MET A 176 -8.54 30.29 -36.30
C MET A 176 -8.76 28.86 -36.77
N ASP A 177 -7.71 28.21 -37.26
CA ASP A 177 -7.77 26.81 -37.70
C ASP A 177 -7.78 25.85 -36.52
N ASN A 178 -7.19 26.25 -35.39
CA ASN A 178 -7.13 25.48 -34.15
C ASN A 178 -7.69 26.34 -33.01
N VAL A 179 -8.67 25.80 -32.32
CA VAL A 179 -9.35 26.44 -31.19
C VAL A 179 -9.23 25.55 -29.96
N HIS A 180 -8.85 26.13 -28.81
CA HIS A 180 -8.67 25.43 -27.56
C HIS A 180 -9.68 25.93 -26.54
N ILE A 181 -10.33 25.01 -25.82
CA ILE A 181 -11.27 25.30 -24.74
C ILE A 181 -10.95 24.48 -23.49
N TYR A 182 -11.31 25.01 -22.31
CA TYR A 182 -10.89 24.48 -21.01
C TYR A 182 -12.09 24.22 -20.08
N PRO A 183 -12.98 23.26 -20.40
CA PRO A 183 -14.05 22.87 -19.49
C PRO A 183 -13.45 22.18 -18.26
N LYS A 184 -14.03 22.46 -17.09
CA LYS A 184 -13.51 22.01 -15.80
C LYS A 184 -14.59 21.37 -14.96
N ASN A 185 -14.21 20.40 -14.14
CA ASN A 185 -15.05 19.78 -13.12
C ASN A 185 -14.41 19.94 -11.76
N LYS A 186 -15.24 20.17 -10.75
CA LYS A 186 -14.84 19.85 -9.38
C LYS A 186 -14.99 18.35 -9.21
N LEU A 187 -13.88 17.65 -9.05
CA LEU A 187 -13.88 16.22 -8.83
C LEU A 187 -13.40 15.95 -7.42
N THR A 188 -14.15 15.11 -6.73
CA THR A 188 -13.68 14.50 -5.48
C THR A 188 -13.22 13.09 -5.82
N ASP A 189 -11.93 12.83 -5.71
CA ASP A 189 -11.38 11.50 -5.91
C ASP A 189 -11.98 10.54 -4.88
N LYS A 190 -12.35 9.33 -5.33
CA LYS A 190 -12.63 8.26 -4.39
C LYS A 190 -11.32 7.85 -3.74
N THR A 191 -11.34 7.78 -2.44
CA THR A 191 -10.19 7.41 -1.63
C THR A 191 -10.58 6.33 -0.63
N THR A 192 -9.61 5.64 -0.13
CA THR A 192 -9.74 4.81 1.08
C THR A 192 -8.44 4.95 1.86
N ASP A 193 -8.54 4.98 3.17
CA ASP A 193 -7.40 5.08 4.08
C ASP A 193 -7.43 3.90 5.04
N LYS A 194 -6.25 3.41 5.39
CA LYS A 194 -6.08 2.34 6.37
C LYS A 194 -4.95 2.66 7.32
N LYS A 195 -5.22 2.51 8.60
CA LYS A 195 -4.22 2.78 9.65
C LYS A 195 -4.46 1.92 10.88
N LEU A 196 -3.51 1.96 11.81
CA LEU A 196 -3.74 1.45 13.16
C LEU A 196 -4.83 2.27 13.86
N ASP A 197 -5.74 1.61 14.57
CA ASP A 197 -6.71 2.31 15.43
C ASP A 197 -6.01 2.74 16.72
N GLU A 198 -5.47 3.96 16.73
CA GLU A 198 -4.71 4.50 17.86
C GLU A 198 -5.56 4.59 19.14
N ALA A 199 -6.85 4.85 19.03
CA ALA A 199 -7.75 4.90 20.18
C ALA A 199 -7.92 3.51 20.83
N ALA A 200 -8.12 2.47 20.02
CA ALA A 200 -8.19 1.09 20.51
C ALA A 200 -6.82 0.63 21.05
N ASN A 201 -5.73 1.03 20.40
CA ASN A 201 -4.37 0.72 20.85
C ASN A 201 -4.06 1.39 22.20
N THR A 202 -4.53 2.61 22.42
CA THR A 202 -4.35 3.33 23.69
C THR A 202 -5.12 2.65 24.84
N ALA A 203 -6.33 2.12 24.56
CA ALA A 203 -7.08 1.34 25.54
C ALA A 203 -6.34 0.05 25.94
N ASN A 204 -5.66 -0.61 25.00
CA ASN A 204 -4.80 -1.77 25.28
C ASN A 204 -3.53 -1.41 26.08
N LYS A 205 -3.02 -0.18 25.95
CA LYS A 205 -1.89 0.32 26.75
C LYS A 205 -2.19 0.44 28.24
N ALA A 206 -3.44 0.67 28.60
CA ALA A 206 -3.83 0.85 30.01
C ALA A 206 -3.79 -0.45 30.82
N SER A 207 -3.80 -1.62 30.19
CA SER A 207 -3.79 -2.93 30.85
C SER A 207 -2.43 -3.63 30.86
N GLU A 208 -1.53 -3.32 29.90
CA GLU A 208 -0.18 -3.91 29.84
C GLU A 208 0.79 -3.01 29.06
N SER A 209 2.01 -2.88 29.54
CA SER A 209 3.10 -2.01 29.04
C SER A 209 3.65 -2.33 27.64
N HIS A 210 2.89 -2.99 26.77
CA HIS A 210 3.39 -3.70 25.61
C HIS A 210 3.08 -3.09 24.23
N ASN A 211 2.37 -1.96 24.16
CA ASN A 211 1.94 -1.38 22.89
C ASN A 211 2.51 0.04 22.70
N VAL A 212 3.74 0.15 22.25
CA VAL A 212 4.34 1.45 21.89
C VAL A 212 4.32 1.61 20.36
N THR A 213 3.72 2.69 19.89
CA THR A 213 3.85 3.10 18.51
C THR A 213 5.18 3.81 18.32
N ILE A 214 6.05 3.24 17.50
CA ILE A 214 7.32 3.85 17.12
C ILE A 214 7.10 4.59 15.80
N THR A 215 7.62 5.80 15.72
CA THR A 215 7.71 6.51 14.44
C THR A 215 9.12 6.32 13.92
N ASP A 216 9.29 5.69 12.77
CA ASP A 216 10.60 5.55 12.14
C ASP A 216 11.16 6.93 11.70
N SER A 217 12.42 6.96 11.29
CA SER A 217 13.12 8.19 10.86
C SER A 217 12.46 8.92 9.69
N LYS A 218 11.47 8.28 9.03
CA LYS A 218 10.69 8.85 7.91
C LYS A 218 9.27 9.25 8.30
N GLY A 219 8.94 9.24 9.59
CA GLY A 219 7.63 9.58 10.11
C GLY A 219 6.58 8.46 9.96
N LYS A 220 6.96 7.26 9.49
CA LYS A 220 6.06 6.11 9.41
C LYS A 220 5.90 5.49 10.80
N LYS A 221 4.67 5.36 11.25
CA LYS A 221 4.36 4.68 12.51
C LYS A 221 4.51 3.17 12.34
N VAL A 222 5.39 2.57 13.13
CA VAL A 222 5.56 1.12 13.23
C VAL A 222 5.19 0.69 14.64
N LEU A 223 4.29 -0.26 14.76
CA LEU A 223 3.89 -0.83 16.04
C LEU A 223 4.70 -2.10 16.30
N THR A 224 5.50 -2.08 17.37
CA THR A 224 6.24 -3.26 17.85
C THR A 224 5.45 -3.94 18.95
N LEU A 225 5.15 -5.22 18.76
CA LEU A 225 4.27 -5.98 19.62
C LEU A 225 4.90 -7.31 20.07
N ASP A 226 4.48 -7.77 21.24
CA ASP A 226 4.77 -9.14 21.67
C ASP A 226 3.91 -10.15 20.91
N LYS A 227 4.34 -11.41 20.86
CA LYS A 227 3.55 -12.49 20.28
C LYS A 227 2.24 -12.65 21.06
N GLY A 228 1.16 -12.90 20.30
CA GLY A 228 -0.19 -12.97 20.87
C GLY A 228 -0.86 -11.62 21.09
N ALA A 229 -0.16 -10.50 20.88
CA ALA A 229 -0.75 -9.17 21.02
C ALA A 229 -1.81 -8.89 19.95
N LYS A 230 -2.82 -8.12 20.32
CA LYS A 230 -3.90 -7.66 19.44
C LYS A 230 -3.47 -6.42 18.65
N VAL A 231 -3.64 -6.45 17.35
CA VAL A 231 -3.33 -5.34 16.42
C VAL A 231 -4.64 -4.76 15.91
N PRO A 232 -5.07 -3.59 16.36
CA PRO A 232 -6.31 -2.97 15.92
C PRO A 232 -6.11 -2.13 14.65
N TYR A 233 -7.05 -2.26 13.70
CA TYR A 233 -7.06 -1.51 12.43
C TYR A 233 -8.34 -0.70 12.28
N VAL A 234 -8.23 0.42 11.58
CA VAL A 234 -9.35 1.20 11.09
C VAL A 234 -9.16 1.52 9.61
N VAL A 235 -10.23 1.28 8.84
CA VAL A 235 -10.33 1.69 7.43
C VAL A 235 -11.42 2.74 7.32
N THR A 236 -11.14 3.84 6.63
CA THR A 236 -12.10 4.91 6.35
C THR A 236 -12.23 5.09 4.85
N THR A 237 -13.46 4.99 4.34
CA THR A 237 -13.77 5.12 2.91
C THR A 237 -14.89 6.12 2.70
N PRO A 238 -14.59 7.34 2.23
CA PRO A 238 -15.61 8.30 1.85
C PRO A 238 -16.22 7.93 0.49
N ILE A 239 -17.54 7.91 0.43
CA ILE A 239 -18.33 7.83 -0.80
C ILE A 239 -18.84 9.24 -1.08
N PRO A 240 -18.33 9.94 -2.10
CA PRO A 240 -18.68 11.33 -2.36
C PRO A 240 -20.15 11.53 -2.69
N ALA A 241 -20.65 12.73 -2.44
CA ALA A 241 -21.94 13.18 -2.95
C ALA A 241 -21.97 13.06 -4.49
N GLY A 242 -23.10 12.64 -5.07
CA GLY A 242 -23.22 12.38 -6.50
C GLY A 242 -22.81 10.96 -6.94
N SER A 243 -22.30 10.13 -6.03
CA SER A 243 -21.95 8.75 -6.31
C SER A 243 -23.15 7.91 -6.74
N LYS A 244 -22.94 7.03 -7.75
CA LYS A 244 -23.98 6.20 -8.39
C LYS A 244 -23.59 4.72 -8.44
N GLU A 245 -22.62 4.29 -7.66
CA GLU A 245 -22.14 2.92 -7.64
C GLU A 245 -23.20 1.97 -7.07
N VAL A 246 -23.38 0.84 -7.76
CA VAL A 246 -24.25 -0.27 -7.33
C VAL A 246 -23.46 -1.44 -6.74
N MET A 247 -22.13 -1.30 -6.65
CA MET A 247 -21.24 -2.24 -6.00
C MET A 247 -20.23 -1.47 -5.15
N LEU A 248 -20.18 -1.78 -3.87
CA LEU A 248 -19.16 -1.32 -2.93
C LEU A 248 -18.68 -2.53 -2.12
N ALA A 249 -17.38 -2.80 -2.15
CA ALA A 249 -16.81 -3.91 -1.41
C ALA A 249 -15.36 -3.62 -0.98
N TRP A 250 -14.91 -4.31 0.07
CA TRP A 250 -13.54 -4.23 0.60
C TRP A 250 -12.97 -5.64 0.71
N SER A 251 -11.77 -5.84 0.20
CA SER A 251 -11.01 -7.08 0.39
C SER A 251 -9.78 -6.77 1.22
N ASP A 252 -9.67 -7.40 2.37
CA ASP A 252 -8.54 -7.28 3.29
C ASP A 252 -7.66 -8.51 3.23
N ARG A 253 -6.35 -8.33 3.29
CA ARG A 253 -5.38 -9.42 3.37
C ARG A 253 -4.23 -9.05 4.30
N MET A 254 -3.97 -9.95 5.21
CA MET A 254 -2.86 -9.92 6.17
C MET A 254 -1.77 -10.88 5.72
N SER A 255 -0.52 -10.57 6.05
CA SER A 255 0.60 -11.49 5.90
C SER A 255 0.52 -12.64 6.94
N GLU A 256 1.33 -13.69 6.75
CA GLU A 256 1.23 -14.95 7.52
C GLU A 256 1.42 -14.79 9.03
N GLY A 257 2.18 -13.80 9.47
CA GLY A 257 2.40 -13.53 10.90
C GLY A 257 1.23 -12.89 11.62
N LEU A 258 0.15 -12.57 10.90
CA LEU A 258 -1.09 -12.02 11.45
C LEU A 258 -2.24 -13.01 11.26
N THR A 259 -3.03 -13.20 12.31
CA THR A 259 -4.28 -13.96 12.26
C THR A 259 -5.45 -13.00 12.47
N TYR A 260 -6.35 -12.93 11.51
CA TYR A 260 -7.56 -12.12 11.60
C TYR A 260 -8.49 -12.63 12.71
N ASN A 261 -8.95 -11.73 13.60
CA ASN A 261 -9.75 -12.09 14.76
C ASN A 261 -11.25 -12.25 14.45
N LYS A 262 -11.68 -12.02 13.21
CA LYS A 262 -13.08 -12.13 12.75
C LYS A 262 -14.04 -11.22 13.54
N ASP A 263 -13.54 -10.06 13.96
CA ASP A 263 -14.21 -9.07 14.80
C ASP A 263 -14.56 -7.77 14.04
N LEU A 264 -14.79 -7.86 12.72
CA LEU A 264 -15.12 -6.71 11.89
C LEU A 264 -16.42 -6.02 12.34
N ALA A 265 -16.27 -4.77 12.73
CA ALA A 265 -17.38 -3.85 12.97
C ALA A 265 -17.52 -2.86 11.81
N VAL A 266 -18.69 -2.84 11.20
CA VAL A 266 -19.03 -1.99 10.05
C VAL A 266 -19.95 -0.87 10.50
N SER A 267 -19.59 0.37 10.18
CA SER A 267 -20.45 1.54 10.41
C SER A 267 -20.33 2.52 9.24
N ALA A 268 -21.36 3.32 9.05
CA ALA A 268 -21.34 4.40 8.07
C ALA A 268 -22.10 5.61 8.60
N THR A 269 -21.61 6.79 8.24
CA THR A 269 -22.25 8.08 8.56
C THR A 269 -22.44 8.89 7.28
N TYR A 270 -23.37 9.86 7.31
CA TYR A 270 -23.60 10.74 6.17
C TYR A 270 -23.72 12.21 6.61
N GLY A 271 -23.42 13.10 5.66
CA GLY A 271 -23.46 14.55 5.85
C GLY A 271 -22.39 15.09 6.79
N ASP A 272 -22.32 16.40 6.93
CA ASP A 272 -21.34 17.11 7.76
C ASP A 272 -21.53 16.83 9.26
N GLN A 273 -22.75 16.55 9.69
CA GLN A 273 -23.09 16.21 11.09
C GLN A 273 -22.78 14.74 11.45
N LYS A 274 -22.20 13.96 10.49
CA LYS A 274 -21.89 12.54 10.68
C LYS A 274 -23.05 11.72 11.26
N THR A 275 -24.25 11.92 10.71
CA THR A 275 -25.44 11.16 11.12
C THR A 275 -25.26 9.69 10.76
N ASN A 276 -25.62 8.79 11.67
CA ASN A 276 -25.54 7.35 11.44
C ASN A 276 -26.42 6.93 10.24
N LEU A 277 -25.88 6.19 9.30
CA LEU A 277 -26.61 5.66 8.13
C LEU A 277 -27.59 4.53 8.51
N GLY A 278 -27.39 3.91 9.66
CA GLY A 278 -28.28 2.84 10.17
C GLY A 278 -28.08 1.53 9.40
N LEU A 279 -26.85 1.11 9.18
CA LEU A 279 -26.55 -0.19 8.57
C LEU A 279 -26.93 -1.33 9.51
N GLU A 280 -27.56 -2.36 8.96
CA GLU A 280 -27.96 -3.59 9.63
C GLU A 280 -27.27 -4.80 9.02
N ALA A 281 -27.34 -5.97 9.65
CA ALA A 281 -26.68 -7.20 9.16
C ALA A 281 -27.13 -7.62 7.75
N ALA A 282 -28.34 -7.26 7.34
CA ALA A 282 -28.86 -7.55 5.99
C ALA A 282 -28.28 -6.63 4.89
N ASP A 283 -27.64 -5.53 5.26
CA ASP A 283 -27.12 -4.54 4.31
C ASP A 283 -25.76 -4.92 3.71
N TYR A 284 -25.10 -5.93 4.27
CA TYR A 284 -23.81 -6.40 3.79
C TYR A 284 -23.59 -7.89 4.05
N THR A 285 -22.61 -8.45 3.34
CA THR A 285 -22.11 -9.80 3.59
C THR A 285 -20.64 -9.74 3.97
N ILE A 286 -20.18 -10.66 4.83
CA ILE A 286 -18.78 -10.79 5.22
C ILE A 286 -18.37 -12.24 4.96
N GLU A 287 -17.37 -12.40 4.09
CA GLU A 287 -16.67 -13.66 3.87
C GLU A 287 -15.34 -13.62 4.62
N ASN A 288 -15.21 -14.43 5.65
CA ASN A 288 -14.04 -14.45 6.53
C ASN A 288 -13.05 -15.55 6.11
N SER A 289 -11.74 -15.23 6.22
CA SER A 289 -10.63 -16.18 6.17
C SER A 289 -9.74 -16.00 7.41
N ASP A 290 -8.71 -16.81 7.57
CA ASP A 290 -7.77 -16.65 8.70
C ASP A 290 -6.84 -15.45 8.54
N ASN A 291 -6.69 -14.94 7.32
CA ASN A 291 -5.80 -13.84 6.99
C ASN A 291 -6.51 -12.61 6.40
N GLY A 292 -7.81 -12.45 6.64
CA GLY A 292 -8.57 -11.28 6.19
C GLY A 292 -10.03 -11.57 5.92
N PHE A 293 -10.68 -10.69 5.17
CA PHE A 293 -12.11 -10.77 4.85
C PHE A 293 -12.43 -10.14 3.50
N VAL A 294 -13.61 -10.47 2.98
CA VAL A 294 -14.31 -9.67 1.97
C VAL A 294 -15.61 -9.17 2.56
N LEU A 295 -15.78 -7.86 2.64
CA LEU A 295 -17.02 -7.17 2.96
C LEU A 295 -17.64 -6.67 1.66
N LYS A 296 -18.90 -6.98 1.40
CA LYS A 296 -19.65 -6.50 0.23
C LYS A 296 -21.02 -6.00 0.67
N LEU A 297 -21.42 -4.81 0.21
CA LEU A 297 -22.80 -4.35 0.41
C LEU A 297 -23.77 -5.16 -0.42
N THR A 298 -24.92 -5.48 0.15
CA THR A 298 -26.07 -6.01 -0.57
C THR A 298 -26.81 -4.88 -1.29
N ASP A 299 -27.77 -5.20 -2.14
CA ASP A 299 -28.62 -4.18 -2.78
C ASP A 299 -29.36 -3.31 -1.75
N ALA A 300 -29.74 -3.89 -0.59
CA ALA A 300 -30.32 -3.13 0.53
C ALA A 300 -29.33 -2.09 1.10
N GLY A 301 -28.09 -2.46 1.33
CA GLY A 301 -27.04 -1.53 1.79
C GLY A 301 -26.71 -0.46 0.75
N ILE A 302 -26.58 -0.85 -0.52
CA ILE A 302 -26.38 0.08 -1.64
C ILE A 302 -27.52 1.09 -1.73
N LYS A 303 -28.76 0.65 -1.56
CA LYS A 303 -29.94 1.54 -1.55
C LYS A 303 -29.83 2.62 -0.47
N LYS A 304 -29.46 2.24 0.76
CA LYS A 304 -29.24 3.20 1.87
C LYS A 304 -28.18 4.24 1.52
N VAL A 305 -27.09 3.85 0.85
CA VAL A 305 -26.02 4.75 0.38
C VAL A 305 -26.55 5.68 -0.71
N LEU A 306 -27.17 5.14 -1.76
CA LEU A 306 -27.66 5.92 -2.91
C LEU A 306 -28.75 6.93 -2.51
N GLU A 307 -29.62 6.60 -1.55
CA GLU A 307 -30.63 7.52 -1.01
C GLU A 307 -30.00 8.80 -0.42
N LYS A 308 -28.72 8.77 -0.05
CA LYS A 308 -27.97 9.93 0.48
C LYS A 308 -27.07 10.57 -0.58
N THR A 309 -26.43 9.77 -1.43
CA THR A 309 -25.43 10.28 -2.36
C THR A 309 -26.01 10.82 -3.68
N LEU A 310 -27.19 10.38 -4.11
CA LEU A 310 -27.79 10.80 -5.39
C LEU A 310 -28.20 12.29 -5.35
N ASN A 311 -28.00 12.98 -6.48
CA ASN A 311 -28.55 14.30 -6.70
C ASN A 311 -30.06 14.22 -6.93
N LYS A 312 -30.74 15.35 -6.77
CA LYS A 312 -32.17 15.48 -7.07
C LYS A 312 -32.44 15.10 -8.52
N GLY A 313 -33.37 14.17 -8.71
CA GLY A 313 -33.79 13.70 -10.03
C GLY A 313 -32.94 12.57 -10.60
N ASP A 314 -31.84 12.21 -9.96
CA ASP A 314 -31.08 11.01 -10.33
C ASP A 314 -31.83 9.73 -9.94
N GLY A 315 -31.79 8.74 -10.85
CA GLY A 315 -32.27 7.37 -10.60
C GLY A 315 -31.15 6.39 -10.94
N VAL A 316 -30.93 5.41 -10.08
CA VAL A 316 -29.93 4.34 -10.29
C VAL A 316 -30.62 3.00 -10.19
N LYS A 317 -30.46 2.16 -11.22
CA LYS A 317 -30.95 0.79 -11.24
C LYS A 317 -29.98 -0.12 -10.52
N LEU A 318 -30.45 -0.81 -9.49
CA LEU A 318 -29.68 -1.82 -8.76
C LEU A 318 -29.53 -3.11 -9.57
N ILE A 319 -28.70 -4.02 -9.08
CA ILE A 319 -28.43 -5.30 -9.73
C ILE A 319 -29.70 -6.19 -9.76
N ASP A 320 -30.51 -6.16 -8.70
CA ASP A 320 -31.80 -6.86 -8.60
C ASP A 320 -32.90 -6.28 -9.51
N GLY A 321 -32.64 -5.10 -10.12
CA GLY A 321 -33.57 -4.42 -11.03
C GLY A 321 -34.40 -3.31 -10.40
N GLU A 322 -34.40 -3.12 -9.09
CA GLU A 322 -35.04 -1.95 -8.43
C GLU A 322 -34.35 -0.66 -8.86
N THR A 323 -35.10 0.42 -9.02
CA THR A 323 -34.54 1.75 -9.27
C THR A 323 -34.63 2.61 -7.99
N VAL A 324 -33.47 3.05 -7.51
CA VAL A 324 -33.36 3.94 -6.35
C VAL A 324 -33.34 5.38 -6.83
N TYR A 325 -34.16 6.21 -6.20
CA TYR A 325 -34.22 7.65 -6.39
C TYR A 325 -33.86 8.36 -5.09
N ASN A 326 -33.29 9.55 -5.17
CA ASN A 326 -33.24 10.43 -4.01
C ASN A 326 -34.68 10.81 -3.61
N LYS A 327 -35.21 10.19 -2.56
CA LYS A 327 -36.57 10.41 -2.05
C LYS A 327 -36.75 11.79 -1.42
N VAL A 328 -35.68 12.45 -1.01
CA VAL A 328 -35.73 13.75 -0.36
C VAL A 328 -35.57 14.84 -1.41
N ALA A 329 -36.65 15.18 -2.06
CA ALA A 329 -36.72 16.14 -3.17
C ALA A 329 -36.19 17.58 -2.85
N LYS A 330 -35.70 17.84 -1.65
CA LYS A 330 -35.27 19.16 -1.16
C LYS A 330 -33.81 19.23 -0.70
N GLU A 331 -33.14 18.12 -0.46
CA GLU A 331 -31.79 18.11 0.07
C GLU A 331 -30.75 17.88 -1.02
N ALA A 332 -29.60 18.56 -0.89
CA ALA A 332 -28.45 18.31 -1.74
C ALA A 332 -27.90 16.88 -1.46
N ALA A 333 -27.29 16.28 -2.46
CA ALA A 333 -26.55 15.04 -2.31
C ALA A 333 -25.53 15.18 -1.16
N GLN A 334 -25.36 14.13 -0.37
CA GLN A 334 -24.49 14.12 0.80
C GLN A 334 -23.40 13.04 0.65
N LYS A 335 -22.25 13.30 1.23
CA LYS A 335 -21.18 12.31 1.37
C LYS A 335 -21.64 11.24 2.36
N VAL A 336 -21.34 9.97 2.08
CA VAL A 336 -21.39 8.86 3.02
C VAL A 336 -19.97 8.44 3.35
N GLU A 337 -19.66 8.15 4.61
CA GLU A 337 -18.33 7.72 5.04
C GLU A 337 -18.43 6.40 5.79
N PHE A 338 -17.80 5.36 5.24
CA PHE A 338 -17.68 4.06 5.88
C PHE A 338 -16.49 4.05 6.83
N THR A 339 -16.68 3.41 7.97
CA THR A 339 -15.63 3.10 8.95
C THR A 339 -15.68 1.62 9.27
N LEU A 340 -14.59 0.91 8.98
CA LEU A 340 -14.39 -0.50 9.28
C LEU A 340 -13.39 -0.60 10.41
N LYS A 341 -13.75 -1.24 11.53
CA LYS A 341 -12.86 -1.49 12.66
C LYS A 341 -12.74 -2.98 12.88
N TYR A 342 -11.53 -3.48 13.00
CA TYR A 342 -11.25 -4.89 13.19
C TYR A 342 -9.86 -5.08 13.76
N SER A 343 -9.50 -6.31 14.06
CA SER A 343 -8.18 -6.59 14.60
C SER A 343 -7.59 -7.90 14.09
N ALA A 344 -6.28 -8.02 14.23
CA ALA A 344 -5.53 -9.24 14.08
C ALA A 344 -4.80 -9.59 15.37
N THR A 345 -4.28 -10.81 15.46
CA THR A 345 -3.34 -11.24 16.49
C THR A 345 -2.00 -11.55 15.83
N LEU A 346 -0.91 -11.01 16.39
CA LEU A 346 0.45 -11.37 15.99
C LEU A 346 0.73 -12.81 16.43
N ASN A 347 0.85 -13.73 15.46
CA ASN A 347 0.75 -15.17 15.72
C ASN A 347 2.08 -15.91 15.93
N GLY A 348 3.22 -15.21 15.82
CA GLY A 348 4.55 -15.79 16.03
C GLY A 348 5.19 -16.44 14.79
N LYS A 349 4.56 -16.39 13.60
CA LYS A 349 5.19 -16.82 12.32
C LYS A 349 6.25 -15.84 11.81
N THR A 350 6.48 -14.75 12.52
CA THR A 350 7.51 -13.77 12.19
C THR A 350 8.90 -14.39 12.38
N GLY A 351 9.71 -14.36 11.33
CA GLY A 351 11.14 -14.68 11.41
C GLY A 351 11.98 -13.44 11.75
N PRO A 352 13.30 -13.59 11.86
CA PRO A 352 14.18 -12.44 11.95
C PRO A 352 13.95 -11.57 10.71
N VAL A 353 13.86 -10.25 10.92
CA VAL A 353 13.74 -9.30 9.83
C VAL A 353 12.45 -9.42 9.02
N ASP A 354 11.31 -9.60 9.66
CA ASP A 354 10.06 -9.86 8.96
C ASP A 354 8.89 -9.06 9.56
N PRO A 355 8.76 -7.78 9.23
CA PRO A 355 7.56 -7.04 9.57
C PRO A 355 6.34 -7.62 8.86
N GLU A 356 5.22 -7.64 9.57
CA GLU A 356 3.95 -8.11 9.07
C GLU A 356 3.14 -6.96 8.49
N THR A 357 2.46 -7.24 7.40
CA THR A 357 1.70 -6.24 6.66
C THR A 357 0.23 -6.60 6.58
N ASN A 358 -0.61 -5.57 6.55
CA ASN A 358 -2.03 -5.72 6.32
C ASN A 358 -2.51 -4.72 5.26
N THR A 359 -3.08 -5.22 4.18
CA THR A 359 -3.52 -4.47 3.00
C THR A 359 -5.03 -4.57 2.83
N VAL A 360 -5.67 -3.48 2.43
CA VAL A 360 -7.08 -3.47 2.01
C VAL A 360 -7.21 -2.92 0.60
N SER A 361 -8.13 -3.47 -0.18
CA SER A 361 -8.51 -2.92 -1.48
C SER A 361 -10.00 -2.59 -1.50
N PHE A 362 -10.35 -1.39 -1.93
CA PHE A 362 -11.73 -0.93 -2.08
C PHE A 362 -12.19 -1.07 -3.52
N PHE A 363 -13.23 -1.84 -3.72
CA PHE A 363 -13.88 -2.13 -5.01
C PHE A 363 -15.16 -1.33 -5.13
N TYR A 364 -15.39 -0.75 -6.29
CA TYR A 364 -16.60 0.04 -6.57
C TYR A 364 -16.93 -0.02 -8.06
N GLY A 365 -18.18 0.20 -8.40
CA GLY A 365 -18.62 0.27 -9.79
C GLY A 365 -20.13 0.23 -9.96
N ASN A 366 -20.54 0.39 -11.22
CA ASN A 366 -21.95 0.43 -11.62
C ASN A 366 -22.33 -0.64 -12.66
N LYS A 367 -21.40 -1.54 -12.98
CA LYS A 367 -21.61 -2.62 -13.96
C LYS A 367 -21.60 -3.97 -13.26
N PRO A 368 -22.58 -4.85 -13.54
CA PRO A 368 -22.57 -6.22 -13.04
C PRO A 368 -21.44 -7.04 -13.68
N GLY A 369 -21.21 -8.24 -13.17
CA GLY A 369 -20.26 -9.20 -13.75
C GLY A 369 -18.89 -9.26 -13.08
N TYR A 370 -18.70 -8.59 -11.94
CA TYR A 370 -17.54 -8.75 -11.10
C TYR A 370 -17.95 -9.00 -9.64
N THR A 371 -17.37 -10.03 -9.03
CA THR A 371 -17.55 -10.34 -7.60
C THR A 371 -16.17 -10.34 -6.91
N PRO A 372 -15.91 -9.43 -5.97
CA PRO A 372 -14.69 -9.42 -5.18
C PRO A 372 -14.50 -10.73 -4.43
N GLN A 373 -13.27 -11.21 -4.38
CA GLN A 373 -12.87 -12.43 -3.66
C GLN A 373 -11.64 -12.16 -2.80
N PRO A 374 -11.38 -13.00 -1.77
CA PRO A 374 -10.16 -12.89 -0.98
C PRO A 374 -8.92 -12.92 -1.87
N GLY A 375 -8.01 -11.98 -1.66
CA GLY A 375 -6.78 -11.88 -2.44
C GLY A 375 -6.86 -11.09 -3.74
N ASP A 376 -8.03 -10.60 -4.13
CA ASP A 376 -8.13 -9.73 -5.29
C ASP A 376 -7.29 -8.47 -5.08
N LYS A 377 -6.43 -8.14 -6.07
CA LYS A 377 -5.53 -6.98 -6.10
C LYS A 377 -4.38 -7.01 -5.06
N ASN A 378 -4.35 -7.95 -4.15
CA ASN A 378 -3.39 -7.96 -3.04
C ASN A 378 -2.31 -9.03 -3.26
N PRO A 379 -1.08 -8.67 -3.68
CA PRO A 379 0.03 -9.60 -3.83
C PRO A 379 0.36 -10.32 -2.53
N ILE A 380 0.80 -11.56 -2.64
CA ILE A 380 1.22 -12.38 -1.50
C ILE A 380 2.72 -12.18 -1.25
N PRO A 381 3.15 -11.85 -0.03
CA PRO A 381 4.55 -11.87 0.33
C PRO A 381 5.13 -13.29 0.31
N GLU A 382 6.26 -13.46 -0.35
CA GLU A 382 7.04 -14.70 -0.45
C GLU A 382 8.31 -14.59 0.38
N LYS A 383 8.60 -15.62 1.18
CA LYS A 383 9.71 -15.66 2.11
C LYS A 383 10.39 -17.02 2.11
N GLY A 384 11.70 -17.04 2.33
CA GLY A 384 12.48 -18.28 2.35
C GLY A 384 12.60 -18.92 0.98
N LYS A 385 12.36 -18.19 -0.10
CA LYS A 385 12.37 -18.70 -1.46
C LYS A 385 13.67 -18.34 -2.18
N THR A 386 14.24 -19.29 -2.90
CA THR A 386 15.34 -19.07 -3.86
C THR A 386 14.81 -18.92 -5.29
N GLU A 387 13.56 -19.31 -5.51
CA GLU A 387 12.81 -19.09 -6.75
C GLU A 387 11.30 -18.95 -6.44
N ILE A 388 10.58 -18.22 -7.28
CA ILE A 388 9.12 -18.08 -7.23
C ILE A 388 8.56 -18.51 -8.57
N PRO A 389 8.09 -19.77 -8.71
CA PRO A 389 7.35 -20.20 -9.89
C PRO A 389 5.98 -19.52 -9.94
N VAL A 390 5.59 -19.07 -11.14
CA VAL A 390 4.34 -18.34 -11.37
C VAL A 390 3.53 -19.01 -12.48
N ASN A 391 2.26 -19.26 -12.20
CA ASN A 391 1.25 -19.71 -13.16
C ASN A 391 0.21 -18.61 -13.37
N LYS A 392 -0.11 -18.30 -14.65
CA LYS A 392 -1.03 -17.23 -15.03
C LYS A 392 -2.21 -17.76 -15.80
N SER A 393 -3.43 -17.29 -15.46
CA SER A 393 -4.66 -17.60 -16.19
C SER A 393 -5.65 -16.44 -16.14
N PHE A 394 -6.72 -16.54 -16.94
CA PHE A 394 -7.81 -15.60 -17.00
C PHE A 394 -9.12 -16.31 -16.63
N VAL A 395 -9.98 -15.63 -15.89
CA VAL A 395 -11.23 -16.18 -15.39
C VAL A 395 -12.36 -15.15 -15.48
N SER A 396 -13.61 -15.64 -15.42
CA SER A 396 -14.79 -14.80 -15.32
C SER A 396 -14.73 -13.85 -14.12
N GLY A 397 -15.57 -12.82 -14.11
CA GLY A 397 -15.61 -11.81 -13.04
C GLY A 397 -15.99 -12.37 -11.66
N ASP A 398 -16.67 -13.50 -11.60
CA ASP A 398 -16.95 -14.25 -10.35
C ASP A 398 -15.83 -15.21 -9.96
N GLY A 399 -14.82 -15.39 -10.83
CA GLY A 399 -13.67 -16.25 -10.59
C GLY A 399 -13.90 -17.75 -10.85
N THR A 400 -15.08 -18.15 -11.36
CA THR A 400 -15.44 -19.58 -11.51
C THR A 400 -15.23 -20.12 -12.92
N GLY A 401 -15.46 -19.32 -13.96
CA GLY A 401 -15.32 -19.69 -15.37
C GLY A 401 -13.92 -19.41 -15.92
N SER A 402 -13.42 -20.26 -16.83
CA SER A 402 -12.20 -19.94 -17.58
C SER A 402 -12.51 -18.92 -18.68
N GLU A 403 -11.61 -17.96 -18.83
CA GLU A 403 -11.60 -17.01 -19.95
C GLU A 403 -10.39 -17.29 -20.85
N THR A 404 -10.53 -17.09 -22.13
CA THR A 404 -9.41 -17.16 -23.06
C THR A 404 -8.44 -16.01 -22.80
N TRP A 405 -7.16 -16.29 -22.94
CA TRP A 405 -6.14 -15.24 -22.92
C TRP A 405 -6.44 -14.23 -24.04
N PRO A 406 -6.64 -12.93 -23.74
CA PRO A 406 -6.97 -11.94 -24.77
C PRO A 406 -5.90 -11.89 -25.87
N GLU A 407 -6.31 -11.78 -27.12
CA GLU A 407 -5.41 -11.71 -28.26
C GLU A 407 -4.40 -10.55 -28.10
N ASN A 408 -3.15 -10.79 -28.48
CA ASN A 408 -2.06 -9.83 -28.41
C ASN A 408 -1.79 -9.22 -27.03
N MET A 409 -2.40 -9.74 -25.95
CA MET A 409 -2.15 -9.26 -24.60
C MET A 409 -0.87 -9.86 -24.04
N THR A 410 -0.03 -8.99 -23.52
CA THR A 410 1.18 -9.32 -22.77
C THR A 410 0.99 -8.94 -21.31
N ILE A 411 1.30 -9.85 -20.41
CA ILE A 411 1.28 -9.62 -18.96
C ILE A 411 2.69 -9.42 -18.47
N THR A 412 2.92 -8.33 -17.79
CA THR A 412 4.20 -8.02 -17.15
C THR A 412 4.07 -8.16 -15.64
N LEU A 413 4.88 -9.03 -15.08
CA LEU A 413 5.02 -9.25 -13.65
C LEU A 413 6.35 -8.67 -13.19
N LYS A 414 6.34 -7.91 -12.12
CA LYS A 414 7.50 -7.29 -11.52
C LYS A 414 7.77 -7.90 -10.16
N LEU A 415 9.04 -8.07 -9.84
CA LEU A 415 9.49 -8.49 -8.54
C LEU A 415 9.71 -7.27 -7.65
N GLU A 416 9.15 -7.27 -6.47
CA GLU A 416 9.45 -6.28 -5.42
C GLU A 416 10.10 -6.98 -4.24
N LYS A 417 11.10 -6.34 -3.67
CA LYS A 417 11.79 -6.76 -2.46
C LYS A 417 11.43 -5.85 -1.29
N TRP A 418 11.24 -6.44 -0.12
CA TRP A 418 11.04 -5.66 1.09
C TRP A 418 12.33 -4.95 1.50
N ASP A 419 12.27 -3.64 1.58
CA ASP A 419 13.35 -2.83 2.12
C ASP A 419 13.07 -2.51 3.59
N GLN A 420 13.85 -3.11 4.47
CA GLN A 420 13.72 -2.96 5.91
C GLN A 420 14.05 -1.57 6.41
N ALA A 421 15.05 -0.93 5.81
CA ALA A 421 15.47 0.41 6.20
C ALA A 421 14.35 1.44 6.01
N THR A 422 13.47 1.20 5.02
CA THR A 422 12.36 2.11 4.70
C THR A 422 11.00 1.56 5.09
N ASN A 423 10.92 0.29 5.52
CA ASN A 423 9.66 -0.42 5.74
C ASN A 423 8.70 -0.28 4.55
N THR A 424 9.22 -0.47 3.34
CA THR A 424 8.46 -0.37 2.08
C THR A 424 8.89 -1.45 1.10
N TRP A 425 7.99 -1.78 0.18
CA TRP A 425 8.32 -2.58 -0.97
C TRP A 425 9.05 -1.72 -2.01
N LYS A 426 10.15 -2.23 -2.54
CA LYS A 426 10.91 -1.61 -3.63
C LYS A 426 10.95 -2.54 -4.83
N GLU A 427 10.68 -2.00 -6.00
CA GLU A 427 10.82 -2.73 -7.26
C GLU A 427 12.29 -3.13 -7.44
N GLU A 428 12.54 -4.43 -7.67
CA GLU A 428 13.84 -4.95 -8.06
C GLU A 428 14.16 -4.51 -9.50
N THR A 429 15.42 -4.20 -9.74
CA THR A 429 15.90 -3.78 -11.05
C THR A 429 17.01 -4.73 -11.54
N GLY A 430 17.14 -4.85 -12.85
CA GLY A 430 18.16 -5.71 -13.48
C GLY A 430 17.59 -6.97 -14.10
N GLU A 431 18.49 -7.85 -14.54
CA GLU A 431 18.13 -9.10 -15.22
C GLU A 431 17.37 -10.04 -14.28
N GLY A 432 16.23 -10.56 -14.76
CA GLY A 432 15.40 -11.48 -13.98
C GLY A 432 14.41 -10.82 -13.02
N SER A 433 14.36 -9.48 -12.87
CA SER A 433 13.42 -8.76 -12.03
C SER A 433 12.02 -8.61 -12.65
N THR A 434 11.88 -8.90 -13.92
CA THR A 434 10.63 -8.81 -14.68
C THR A 434 10.36 -10.10 -15.43
N LEU A 435 9.12 -10.59 -15.38
CA LEU A 435 8.65 -11.76 -16.11
C LEU A 435 7.53 -11.35 -17.06
N THR A 436 7.73 -11.64 -18.34
CA THR A 436 6.75 -11.38 -19.40
C THR A 436 6.05 -12.68 -19.78
N LEU A 437 4.70 -12.68 -19.74
CA LEU A 437 3.85 -13.81 -20.07
C LEU A 437 2.91 -13.47 -21.24
N THR A 438 2.59 -14.47 -22.04
CA THR A 438 1.71 -14.36 -23.23
C THR A 438 0.82 -15.59 -23.32
N SER A 439 -0.14 -15.61 -24.24
CA SER A 439 -0.99 -16.79 -24.52
C SER A 439 -0.21 -18.06 -24.86
N LYS A 440 1.03 -17.93 -25.38
CA LYS A 440 1.93 -19.04 -25.69
C LYS A 440 2.89 -19.41 -24.54
N LYS A 441 3.05 -18.53 -23.56
CA LYS A 441 3.91 -18.71 -22.40
C LYS A 441 3.15 -18.23 -21.16
N THR A 442 2.34 -19.11 -20.57
CA THR A 442 1.45 -18.80 -19.45
C THR A 442 2.07 -19.01 -18.07
N SER A 443 3.32 -19.47 -18.01
CA SER A 443 4.07 -19.69 -16.79
C SER A 443 5.52 -19.24 -16.91
N GLY A 444 6.16 -19.07 -15.77
CA GLY A 444 7.56 -18.72 -15.66
C GLY A 444 8.01 -18.72 -14.21
N LYS A 445 9.20 -18.23 -13.93
CA LYS A 445 9.69 -18.13 -12.56
C LYS A 445 10.67 -16.96 -12.41
N PHE A 446 10.71 -16.40 -11.20
CA PHE A 446 11.81 -15.57 -10.74
C PHE A 446 12.83 -16.48 -10.06
N GLU A 447 14.11 -16.31 -10.34
CA GLU A 447 15.19 -17.20 -9.88
C GLU A 447 16.30 -16.38 -9.19
N LYS A 448 17.23 -17.11 -8.54
CA LYS A 448 18.40 -16.54 -7.85
C LYS A 448 18.03 -15.56 -6.75
N LEU A 449 16.91 -15.82 -6.08
CA LEU A 449 16.44 -14.98 -4.97
C LEU A 449 17.24 -15.28 -3.71
N ASP A 450 17.44 -14.24 -2.92
CA ASP A 450 18.02 -14.37 -1.58
C ASP A 450 16.98 -14.95 -0.62
N LYS A 451 17.22 -16.15 -0.11
CA LYS A 451 16.30 -16.85 0.82
C LYS A 451 16.05 -16.09 2.12
N ASP A 452 16.96 -15.18 2.51
CA ASP A 452 16.83 -14.40 3.74
C ASP A 452 16.09 -13.07 3.51
N SER A 453 15.69 -12.80 2.29
CA SER A 453 14.89 -11.65 1.86
C SER A 453 13.42 -12.01 1.67
N LYS A 454 12.57 -10.99 1.73
CA LYS A 454 11.14 -11.11 1.49
C LYS A 454 10.79 -10.46 0.15
N TYR A 455 10.09 -11.19 -0.69
CA TYR A 455 9.70 -10.73 -2.02
C TYR A 455 8.19 -10.75 -2.19
N ARG A 456 7.69 -10.06 -3.20
CA ARG A 456 6.35 -10.26 -3.76
C ARG A 456 6.38 -10.03 -5.26
N VAL A 457 5.48 -10.71 -5.95
CA VAL A 457 5.28 -10.54 -7.40
C VAL A 457 4.07 -9.64 -7.61
N VAL A 458 4.24 -8.54 -8.33
CA VAL A 458 3.19 -7.56 -8.62
C VAL A 458 2.91 -7.55 -10.10
N GLU A 459 1.65 -7.76 -10.47
CA GLU A 459 1.23 -7.60 -11.86
C GLU A 459 1.07 -6.12 -12.18
N GLN A 460 1.64 -5.69 -13.30
CA GLN A 460 1.34 -4.37 -13.86
C GLN A 460 -0.13 -4.29 -14.22
N GLU A 461 -0.71 -3.13 -13.99
CA GLU A 461 -2.14 -2.91 -14.21
C GLU A 461 -2.60 -3.30 -15.60
N VAL A 462 -3.61 -4.15 -15.68
CA VAL A 462 -4.27 -4.59 -16.91
C VAL A 462 -5.70 -4.06 -16.92
N LYS A 463 -5.98 -3.15 -17.83
CA LYS A 463 -7.33 -2.53 -17.94
C LYS A 463 -8.40 -3.61 -18.15
N GLY A 464 -9.45 -3.56 -17.34
CA GLY A 464 -10.58 -4.50 -17.41
C GLY A 464 -10.35 -5.84 -16.70
N TRP A 465 -9.25 -5.97 -15.95
CA TRP A 465 -8.91 -7.18 -15.22
C TRP A 465 -8.36 -6.86 -13.82
N VAL A 466 -8.66 -7.72 -12.86
CA VAL A 466 -8.14 -7.62 -11.48
C VAL A 466 -7.39 -8.92 -11.18
N PRO A 467 -6.10 -8.87 -10.81
CA PRO A 467 -5.34 -10.05 -10.44
C PRO A 467 -5.82 -10.58 -9.08
N ASN A 468 -6.05 -11.87 -8.99
CA ASN A 468 -6.23 -12.62 -7.76
C ASN A 468 -4.98 -13.47 -7.53
N TYR A 469 -4.37 -13.36 -6.35
CA TYR A 469 -3.15 -14.07 -5.99
C TYR A 469 -3.46 -15.21 -5.02
N SER A 470 -2.94 -16.38 -5.31
CA SER A 470 -3.08 -17.58 -4.49
C SER A 470 -1.86 -18.51 -4.68
N HIS A 471 -1.77 -19.58 -3.88
CA HIS A 471 -0.82 -20.66 -4.12
C HIS A 471 -1.55 -21.94 -4.53
N ASP A 472 -0.90 -22.74 -5.38
CA ASP A 472 -1.35 -24.10 -5.65
C ASP A 472 -0.88 -25.07 -4.53
N ALA A 473 -1.25 -26.35 -4.66
CA ALA A 473 -0.87 -27.37 -3.69
C ALA A 473 0.66 -27.62 -3.59
N GLN A 474 1.42 -27.20 -4.60
CA GLN A 474 2.87 -27.29 -4.66
C GLN A 474 3.56 -26.04 -4.11
N GLY A 475 2.81 -25.01 -3.74
CA GLY A 475 3.32 -23.73 -3.24
C GLY A 475 3.80 -22.79 -4.35
N ASN A 476 3.44 -23.03 -5.62
CA ASN A 476 3.69 -22.11 -6.71
C ASN A 476 2.69 -20.94 -6.65
N LEU A 477 3.14 -19.75 -7.01
CA LEU A 477 2.28 -18.58 -7.10
C LEU A 477 1.33 -18.72 -8.30
N VAL A 478 0.04 -18.59 -8.05
CA VAL A 478 -1.01 -18.58 -9.07
C VAL A 478 -1.64 -17.21 -9.14
N ILE A 479 -1.59 -16.59 -10.30
CA ILE A 479 -2.20 -15.28 -10.56
C ILE A 479 -3.33 -15.47 -11.57
N LYS A 480 -4.58 -15.27 -11.13
CA LYS A 480 -5.78 -15.36 -11.97
C LYS A 480 -6.32 -13.95 -12.25
N ASN A 481 -6.32 -13.53 -13.50
CA ASN A 481 -6.99 -12.27 -13.87
C ASN A 481 -8.48 -12.48 -13.98
N LYS A 482 -9.22 -11.83 -13.09
CA LYS A 482 -10.68 -11.79 -13.09
C LYS A 482 -11.17 -10.64 -13.97
N LYS A 483 -12.10 -10.93 -14.87
CA LYS A 483 -12.70 -9.92 -15.74
C LYS A 483 -13.45 -8.86 -14.92
N ASN A 484 -13.06 -7.61 -15.04
CA ASN A 484 -13.67 -6.51 -14.31
C ASN A 484 -14.17 -5.40 -15.26
N PRO A 485 -15.48 -5.26 -15.43
CA PRO A 485 -16.05 -4.17 -16.22
C PRO A 485 -16.05 -2.82 -15.50
N ASN A 486 -15.72 -2.82 -14.22
CA ASN A 486 -15.68 -1.65 -13.35
C ASN A 486 -14.26 -1.06 -13.27
N PRO A 487 -14.08 0.11 -12.66
CA PRO A 487 -12.75 0.68 -12.41
C PRO A 487 -11.87 -0.23 -11.57
N ASN A 488 -10.56 0.00 -11.65
CA ASN A 488 -9.62 -0.69 -10.80
C ASN A 488 -9.84 -0.33 -9.33
N PRO A 489 -9.69 -1.31 -8.42
CA PRO A 489 -9.84 -1.06 -7.00
C PRO A 489 -8.75 -0.13 -6.45
N ILE A 490 -9.11 0.62 -5.43
CA ILE A 490 -8.21 1.55 -4.73
C ILE A 490 -7.57 0.79 -3.57
N THR A 491 -6.23 0.76 -3.54
CA THR A 491 -5.45 0.13 -2.47
C THR A 491 -4.58 1.19 -1.80
N PRO A 492 -4.89 1.58 -0.55
CA PRO A 492 -4.06 2.51 0.20
C PRO A 492 -2.73 1.86 0.61
N PRO A 493 -1.76 2.64 1.09
CA PRO A 493 -0.55 2.10 1.70
C PRO A 493 -0.88 1.07 2.77
N GLU A 494 -0.15 -0.04 2.79
CA GLU A 494 -0.32 -1.09 3.78
C GLU A 494 0.11 -0.64 5.18
N VAL A 495 -0.51 -1.21 6.21
CA VAL A 495 -0.13 -1.01 7.60
C VAL A 495 0.86 -2.10 7.99
N THR A 496 1.98 -1.70 8.56
CA THR A 496 3.07 -2.58 8.97
C THR A 496 3.14 -2.64 10.49
N VAL A 497 3.31 -3.85 11.03
CA VAL A 497 3.63 -4.11 12.42
C VAL A 497 4.84 -5.05 12.50
N THR A 498 5.60 -4.99 13.57
CA THR A 498 6.76 -5.88 13.77
C THR A 498 6.68 -6.59 15.11
N SER A 499 7.27 -7.77 15.18
CA SER A 499 7.43 -8.51 16.44
C SER A 499 8.61 -7.97 17.26
N GLY A 500 8.71 -8.39 18.51
CA GLY A 500 9.83 -8.04 19.39
C GLY A 500 11.17 -8.38 18.77
N GLY A 501 12.14 -7.49 18.92
CA GLY A 501 13.48 -7.64 18.37
C GLY A 501 14.39 -6.49 18.77
N ILE A 502 15.60 -6.48 18.23
CA ILE A 502 16.60 -5.45 18.50
C ILE A 502 17.59 -5.33 17.34
N ARG A 503 18.13 -4.14 17.17
CA ARG A 503 19.18 -3.80 16.20
C ARG A 503 20.50 -3.58 16.89
N PHE A 504 21.59 -4.01 16.27
CA PHE A 504 22.94 -3.83 16.77
C PHE A 504 23.85 -3.24 15.70
N VAL A 505 24.85 -2.47 16.11
CA VAL A 505 25.95 -2.02 15.26
C VAL A 505 27.27 -2.38 15.90
N LYS A 506 28.08 -3.16 15.17
CA LYS A 506 29.42 -3.55 15.58
C LYS A 506 30.43 -2.46 15.29
N THR A 507 31.18 -2.03 16.31
CA THR A 507 32.22 -0.99 16.20
C THR A 507 33.48 -1.37 16.93
N ASP A 508 34.56 -0.60 16.69
CA ASP A 508 35.69 -0.53 17.61
C ASP A 508 35.32 0.26 18.89
N ASP A 509 36.23 0.39 19.82
CA ASP A 509 36.05 1.05 21.11
C ASP A 509 36.32 2.56 21.08
N ASN A 510 36.59 3.16 19.94
CA ASN A 510 36.76 4.61 19.83
C ASN A 510 35.43 5.33 20.06
N THR A 511 35.39 6.21 21.06
CA THR A 511 34.17 6.89 21.49
C THR A 511 33.78 8.09 20.62
N SER A 512 34.76 8.73 19.96
CA SER A 512 34.52 9.97 19.18
C SER A 512 34.50 9.77 17.66
N ALA A 513 35.20 8.74 17.14
CA ALA A 513 35.30 8.43 15.74
C ALA A 513 35.38 6.90 15.53
N PHE A 514 34.35 6.19 15.97
CA PHE A 514 34.32 4.73 15.88
C PHE A 514 34.28 4.22 14.45
N LYS A 515 35.00 3.14 14.23
CA LYS A 515 34.96 2.39 12.98
C LYS A 515 33.91 1.30 13.07
N ARG A 516 33.04 1.18 12.05
CA ARG A 516 32.10 0.06 11.91
C ARG A 516 32.84 -1.19 11.45
N LEU A 517 32.55 -2.33 12.07
CA LEU A 517 33.30 -3.57 11.90
C LEU A 517 32.43 -4.66 11.26
N VAL A 518 33.03 -5.44 10.37
CA VAL A 518 32.39 -6.54 9.65
C VAL A 518 33.08 -7.88 9.98
N GLY A 519 32.44 -9.01 9.67
CA GLY A 519 33.03 -10.34 9.73
C GLY A 519 33.00 -11.04 11.10
N GLY A 520 32.45 -10.43 12.15
CA GLY A 520 32.17 -11.09 13.41
C GLY A 520 31.03 -12.11 13.29
N LYS A 521 30.90 -13.05 14.24
CA LYS A 521 29.77 -13.98 14.34
C LYS A 521 29.16 -13.89 15.73
N PHE A 522 27.85 -13.77 15.80
CA PHE A 522 27.07 -13.59 17.02
C PHE A 522 25.92 -14.58 17.10
N LEU A 523 25.68 -15.09 18.30
CA LEU A 523 24.56 -15.99 18.63
C LEU A 523 23.66 -15.30 19.65
N ILE A 524 22.40 -15.70 19.66
CA ILE A 524 21.44 -15.24 20.68
C ILE A 524 21.27 -16.35 21.73
N LYS A 525 21.34 -15.97 23.00
CA LYS A 525 21.02 -16.86 24.13
C LYS A 525 19.86 -16.30 24.94
N ASN A 526 19.04 -17.18 25.48
CA ASN A 526 18.01 -16.83 26.44
C ASN A 526 18.58 -16.82 27.88
N LYS A 527 17.74 -16.49 28.87
CA LYS A 527 18.14 -16.45 30.29
C LYS A 527 18.63 -17.79 30.85
N GLU A 528 18.16 -18.92 30.29
CA GLU A 528 18.60 -20.26 30.66
C GLU A 528 19.93 -20.65 30.01
N GLY A 529 20.51 -19.76 29.18
CA GLY A 529 21.79 -20.00 28.50
C GLY A 529 21.65 -20.83 27.20
N LYS A 530 20.43 -21.12 26.73
CA LYS A 530 20.17 -21.86 25.50
C LYS A 530 20.28 -20.94 24.29
N TYR A 531 20.75 -21.50 23.18
CA TYR A 531 20.95 -20.81 21.92
C TYR A 531 19.72 -20.87 21.04
N LEU A 532 19.50 -19.82 20.24
CA LEU A 532 18.39 -19.68 19.33
C LEU A 532 18.62 -20.43 18.03
N TYR A 533 17.64 -21.22 17.65
CA TYR A 533 17.63 -22.01 16.41
C TYR A 533 16.38 -21.70 15.59
N TYR A 534 16.49 -21.78 14.28
CA TYR A 534 15.33 -21.94 13.44
C TYR A 534 14.71 -23.32 13.69
N LYS A 535 13.41 -23.40 13.84
CA LYS A 535 12.69 -24.64 14.01
C LYS A 535 12.88 -25.52 12.78
N SER A 536 13.24 -26.79 12.98
CA SER A 536 13.44 -27.74 11.88
C SER A 536 12.13 -28.04 11.17
N ASP A 537 12.20 -28.43 9.88
CA ASP A 537 11.00 -28.77 9.09
C ASP A 537 10.28 -30.00 9.66
N ALA A 538 11.01 -30.96 10.25
CA ALA A 538 10.42 -32.08 10.95
C ALA A 538 9.60 -31.65 12.18
N ASN A 539 10.09 -30.70 12.98
CA ASN A 539 9.38 -30.16 14.13
C ASN A 539 8.18 -29.30 13.69
N LYS A 540 8.32 -28.49 12.63
CA LYS A 540 7.19 -27.76 12.04
C LYS A 540 6.09 -28.72 11.57
N LYS A 541 6.46 -29.80 10.91
CA LYS A 541 5.51 -30.82 10.45
C LYS A 541 4.79 -31.48 11.63
N THR A 542 5.52 -31.85 12.68
CA THR A 542 4.96 -32.45 13.90
C THR A 542 3.91 -31.55 14.53
N ASP A 543 4.20 -30.26 14.68
CA ASP A 543 3.26 -29.31 15.27
C ASP A 543 2.06 -29.04 14.36
N LEU A 544 2.25 -29.05 13.03
CA LEU A 544 1.16 -28.91 12.07
C LEU A 544 0.24 -30.14 12.08
N ASP A 545 0.79 -31.35 12.20
CA ASP A 545 0.01 -32.58 12.29
C ASP A 545 -0.79 -32.62 13.61
N ALA A 546 -0.20 -32.12 14.71
CA ALA A 546 -0.89 -31.97 16.00
C ALA A 546 -2.04 -30.94 15.90
N LEU A 547 -1.86 -29.84 15.20
CA LEU A 547 -2.92 -28.86 14.93
C LEU A 547 -4.07 -29.49 14.15
N LYS A 548 -3.79 -30.18 13.06
CA LYS A 548 -4.81 -30.86 12.24
C LYS A 548 -5.60 -31.91 13.06
N ALA A 549 -4.92 -32.63 13.93
CA ALA A 549 -5.58 -33.60 14.83
C ALA A 549 -6.51 -32.90 15.83
N ALA A 550 -6.09 -31.76 16.40
CA ALA A 550 -6.93 -31.00 17.33
C ALA A 550 -8.15 -30.38 16.61
N GLU A 551 -7.96 -29.83 15.40
CA GLU A 551 -9.05 -29.28 14.58
C GLU A 551 -10.07 -30.35 14.22
N LYS A 552 -9.61 -31.55 13.83
CA LYS A 552 -10.50 -32.68 13.56
C LYS A 552 -11.30 -33.08 14.79
N ALA A 553 -10.67 -33.18 15.95
CA ALA A 553 -11.35 -33.52 17.19
C ALA A 553 -12.43 -32.52 17.58
N LEU A 554 -12.16 -31.21 17.36
CA LEU A 554 -13.14 -30.15 17.55
C LEU A 554 -14.31 -30.31 16.57
N GLN A 555 -14.02 -30.53 15.28
CA GLN A 555 -15.05 -30.69 14.25
C GLN A 555 -15.97 -31.89 14.56
N ASP A 556 -15.40 -33.05 14.93
CA ASP A 556 -16.17 -34.24 15.30
C ASP A 556 -17.16 -33.96 16.47
N LYS A 557 -16.76 -33.08 17.43
CA LYS A 557 -17.65 -32.66 18.54
C LYS A 557 -18.69 -31.62 18.12
N VAL A 558 -18.35 -30.69 17.22
CA VAL A 558 -19.30 -29.77 16.61
C VAL A 558 -20.36 -30.51 15.83
N ASP A 559 -19.98 -31.52 15.08
CA ASP A 559 -20.92 -32.37 14.34
C ASP A 559 -21.86 -33.18 15.30
N ALA A 560 -21.35 -33.58 16.46
CA ALA A 560 -22.18 -34.18 17.51
C ALA A 560 -23.13 -33.16 18.15
N TYR A 561 -22.68 -31.94 18.42
CA TYR A 561 -23.49 -30.85 18.93
C TYR A 561 -24.66 -30.49 17.99
N ASN A 562 -24.39 -30.45 16.68
CA ASN A 562 -25.41 -30.14 15.66
C ASN A 562 -26.54 -31.20 15.60
N LYS A 563 -26.32 -32.37 16.19
CA LYS A 563 -27.35 -33.44 16.31
C LYS A 563 -28.15 -33.38 17.60
N LEU A 564 -27.77 -32.52 18.55
CA LEU A 564 -28.52 -32.29 19.79
C LEU A 564 -29.81 -31.52 19.55
N SER A 565 -30.79 -31.69 20.44
CA SER A 565 -32.00 -30.89 20.46
C SER A 565 -31.68 -29.41 20.81
N ALA A 566 -32.54 -28.48 20.42
CA ALA A 566 -32.37 -27.05 20.70
C ALA A 566 -32.28 -26.72 22.22
N GLU A 567 -32.88 -27.54 23.09
CA GLU A 567 -32.76 -27.42 24.54
C GLU A 567 -31.39 -27.88 25.04
N GLU A 568 -30.90 -28.98 24.54
CA GLU A 568 -29.56 -29.53 24.87
C GLU A 568 -28.44 -28.61 24.39
N GLN A 569 -28.58 -28.00 23.21
CA GLN A 569 -27.62 -27.06 22.66
C GLN A 569 -27.48 -25.79 23.54
N LYS A 570 -28.55 -25.36 24.19
CA LYS A 570 -28.57 -24.19 25.11
C LYS A 570 -28.07 -24.53 26.51
N ASN A 571 -27.98 -25.79 26.85
CA ASN A 571 -27.58 -26.24 28.20
C ASN A 571 -26.03 -26.20 28.31
N ALA A 572 -25.49 -25.20 29.01
CA ALA A 572 -24.04 -25.05 29.27
C ALA A 572 -23.44 -26.24 30.04
N GLU A 573 -24.26 -27.00 30.78
CA GLU A 573 -23.84 -28.19 31.53
C GLU A 573 -23.79 -29.46 30.66
N ASN A 574 -24.28 -29.40 29.42
CA ASN A 574 -24.21 -30.53 28.50
C ASN A 574 -22.73 -30.87 28.21
N GLN A 575 -22.40 -32.18 28.33
CA GLN A 575 -20.99 -32.61 28.19
C GLN A 575 -20.42 -32.32 26.80
N THR A 576 -21.23 -32.37 25.75
CA THR A 576 -20.76 -31.99 24.38
C THR A 576 -20.38 -30.54 24.27
N VAL A 577 -21.15 -29.66 24.92
CA VAL A 577 -20.84 -28.21 24.97
C VAL A 577 -19.53 -27.96 25.74
N LYS A 578 -19.36 -28.61 26.89
CA LYS A 578 -18.10 -28.52 27.68
C LYS A 578 -16.90 -29.05 26.89
N ASP A 579 -17.05 -30.18 26.22
CA ASP A 579 -15.98 -30.75 25.40
C ASP A 579 -15.57 -29.83 24.23
N ILE A 580 -16.51 -29.18 23.57
CA ILE A 580 -16.22 -28.18 22.51
C ILE A 580 -15.35 -27.05 23.06
N ASN A 581 -15.68 -26.51 24.24
CA ASN A 581 -14.88 -25.42 24.83
C ASN A 581 -13.44 -25.86 25.18
N VAL A 582 -13.29 -27.08 25.70
CA VAL A 582 -11.97 -27.67 25.99
C VAL A 582 -11.18 -27.89 24.68
N LEU A 583 -11.82 -28.45 23.65
CA LEU A 583 -11.16 -28.71 22.36
C LEU A 583 -10.83 -27.42 21.62
N ALA A 584 -11.66 -26.40 21.70
CA ALA A 584 -11.34 -25.07 21.16
C ALA A 584 -10.08 -24.48 21.83
N GLY A 585 -9.91 -24.66 23.14
CA GLY A 585 -8.68 -24.31 23.85
C GLY A 585 -7.47 -25.06 23.32
N LYS A 586 -7.58 -26.39 23.10
CA LYS A 586 -6.51 -27.22 22.53
C LYS A 586 -6.13 -26.82 21.10
N VAL A 587 -7.11 -26.48 20.27
CA VAL A 587 -6.86 -25.98 18.92
C VAL A 587 -6.09 -24.67 18.98
N LYS A 588 -6.49 -23.74 19.88
CA LYS A 588 -5.78 -22.49 20.08
C LYS A 588 -4.31 -22.71 20.47
N GLU A 589 -4.04 -23.59 21.42
CA GLU A 589 -2.68 -23.93 21.86
C GLU A 589 -1.86 -24.59 20.75
N ALA A 590 -2.45 -25.55 20.03
CA ALA A 590 -1.79 -26.23 18.91
C ALA A 590 -1.48 -25.23 17.76
N LYS A 591 -2.38 -24.31 17.49
CA LYS A 591 -2.20 -23.25 16.49
C LYS A 591 -1.06 -22.30 16.87
N GLN A 592 -0.99 -21.87 18.12
CA GLN A 592 0.13 -21.07 18.62
C GLN A 592 1.45 -21.81 18.45
N LYS A 593 1.51 -23.09 18.84
CA LYS A 593 2.72 -23.91 18.73
C LYS A 593 3.18 -24.14 17.30
N ALA A 594 2.24 -24.39 16.37
CA ALA A 594 2.53 -24.54 14.95
C ALA A 594 3.08 -23.26 14.31
N ASN A 595 2.76 -22.09 14.86
CA ASN A 595 3.21 -20.80 14.37
C ASN A 595 4.60 -20.37 14.88
N ILE A 596 5.14 -20.99 15.92
CA ILE A 596 6.47 -20.67 16.47
C ILE A 596 7.55 -21.07 15.46
N GLN A 597 8.42 -20.12 15.09
CA GLN A 597 9.49 -20.33 14.11
C GLN A 597 10.85 -20.67 14.73
N TYR A 598 11.02 -20.40 16.01
CA TYR A 598 12.27 -20.62 16.75
C TYR A 598 12.15 -21.73 17.79
N GLU A 599 13.29 -22.33 18.10
CA GLU A 599 13.47 -23.26 19.23
C GLU A 599 14.78 -22.96 19.96
N TRP A 600 14.88 -23.36 21.23
CA TRP A 600 16.04 -23.12 22.07
C TRP A 600 16.76 -24.45 22.38
N LYS A 601 18.10 -24.48 22.15
CA LYS A 601 18.92 -25.67 22.39
C LYS A 601 20.18 -25.35 23.20
N ASP A 602 20.70 -26.33 23.92
CA ASP A 602 21.81 -26.13 24.85
C ASP A 602 23.17 -25.98 24.16
N ASN A 603 23.36 -26.48 22.95
CA ASN A 603 24.64 -26.51 22.24
C ASN A 603 24.57 -25.78 20.91
N TYR A 604 25.63 -25.09 20.50
CA TYR A 604 25.75 -24.42 19.20
C TYR A 604 26.76 -25.06 18.25
N GLY A 605 27.40 -26.16 18.65
CA GLY A 605 28.53 -26.76 17.95
C GLY A 605 29.87 -26.12 18.38
N THR A 606 30.72 -25.84 17.42
CA THR A 606 31.97 -25.10 17.60
C THR A 606 32.01 -23.89 16.65
N VAL A 607 32.92 -22.96 16.87
CA VAL A 607 33.08 -21.74 16.02
C VAL A 607 33.32 -22.11 14.54
N ASP A 608 34.07 -23.23 14.33
CA ASP A 608 34.41 -23.72 12.98
C ASP A 608 33.36 -24.64 12.39
N ASN A 609 32.51 -25.27 13.25
CA ASN A 609 31.44 -26.21 12.83
C ASN A 609 30.19 -25.92 13.62
N LEU A 610 29.44 -24.91 13.18
CA LEU A 610 28.21 -24.50 13.80
C LEU A 610 27.10 -25.53 13.55
N ALA A 611 26.22 -25.72 14.53
CA ALA A 611 25.09 -26.63 14.41
C ALA A 611 24.12 -26.18 13.30
N ALA A 612 23.49 -27.15 12.63
CA ALA A 612 22.48 -26.87 11.61
C ALA A 612 21.28 -26.10 12.21
N ASN A 613 20.72 -25.19 11.44
CA ASN A 613 19.59 -24.31 11.82
C ASN A 613 19.88 -23.34 12.97
N LEU A 614 21.14 -23.19 13.41
CA LEU A 614 21.50 -22.17 14.39
C LEU A 614 21.27 -20.77 13.81
N VAL A 615 20.69 -19.86 14.59
CA VAL A 615 20.58 -18.45 14.20
C VAL A 615 21.94 -17.78 14.45
N VAL A 616 22.57 -17.34 13.38
CA VAL A 616 23.88 -16.65 13.41
C VAL A 616 23.71 -15.25 12.83
N LEU A 617 24.00 -14.23 13.63
CA LEU A 617 24.04 -12.85 13.17
C LEU A 617 25.46 -12.51 12.71
N VAL A 618 25.55 -11.88 11.54
CA VAL A 618 26.82 -11.42 10.97
C VAL A 618 26.66 -9.95 10.59
N PRO A 619 27.55 -9.06 11.10
CA PRO A 619 27.47 -7.64 10.73
C PRO A 619 27.66 -7.44 9.22
N ASN A 620 26.79 -6.64 8.62
CA ASN A 620 26.94 -6.22 7.21
C ASN A 620 28.06 -5.17 7.04
N THR A 621 28.15 -4.57 5.86
CA THR A 621 29.18 -3.55 5.52
C THR A 621 29.11 -2.31 6.43
N ASP A 622 27.95 -2.00 7.01
CA ASP A 622 27.75 -0.93 7.98
C ASP A 622 27.95 -1.37 9.42
N GLY A 623 28.42 -2.59 9.65
CA GLY A 623 28.51 -3.19 10.97
C GLY A 623 27.15 -3.56 11.57
N TYR A 624 26.07 -3.43 10.80
CA TYR A 624 24.70 -3.59 11.25
C TYR A 624 24.25 -5.06 11.24
N MET A 625 23.46 -5.42 12.26
CA MET A 625 22.75 -6.70 12.36
C MET A 625 21.48 -6.52 13.18
N GLU A 626 20.47 -7.34 12.92
CA GLU A 626 19.16 -7.27 13.51
C GLU A 626 18.59 -8.66 13.79
N ILE A 627 17.78 -8.76 14.83
CA ILE A 627 16.95 -9.94 15.13
C ILE A 627 15.54 -9.49 15.45
N THR A 628 14.53 -10.18 14.91
CA THR A 628 13.11 -10.00 15.23
C THR A 628 12.48 -11.35 15.60
N GLY A 629 11.23 -11.35 16.04
CA GLY A 629 10.52 -12.57 16.41
C GLY A 629 10.86 -13.13 17.78
N LEU A 630 11.57 -12.37 18.62
CA LEU A 630 11.82 -12.71 20.01
C LEU A 630 10.63 -12.31 20.88
N ASP A 631 10.42 -13.05 21.96
CA ASP A 631 9.47 -12.67 23.01
C ASP A 631 10.01 -11.46 23.81
N PHE A 632 9.12 -10.69 24.41
CA PHE A 632 9.54 -9.62 25.29
C PHE A 632 10.17 -10.19 26.56
N ALA A 633 11.46 -9.94 26.76
CA ALA A 633 12.24 -10.38 27.92
C ALA A 633 13.48 -9.53 28.12
N LYS A 634 14.02 -9.51 29.38
CA LYS A 634 15.13 -8.65 29.80
C LYS A 634 16.49 -9.29 29.69
N ASP A 635 16.58 -10.62 29.74
CA ASP A 635 17.84 -11.31 30.02
C ASP A 635 18.37 -12.08 28.81
N TYR A 636 18.13 -11.57 27.62
CA TYR A 636 18.78 -12.11 26.41
C TYR A 636 20.27 -11.73 26.41
N LYS A 637 21.07 -12.59 25.78
CA LYS A 637 22.49 -12.33 25.55
C LYS A 637 22.85 -12.45 24.09
N LEU A 638 23.56 -11.46 23.60
CA LEU A 638 24.26 -11.52 22.33
C LEU A 638 25.66 -12.09 22.60
N HIS A 639 25.95 -13.30 22.14
CA HIS A 639 27.20 -14.00 22.36
C HIS A 639 28.08 -13.91 21.13
N GLU A 640 29.13 -13.10 21.19
CA GLU A 640 30.13 -12.99 20.14
C GLU A 640 31.08 -14.17 20.21
N ILE A 641 31.03 -15.07 19.25
CA ILE A 641 31.83 -16.29 19.15
C ILE A 641 33.03 -16.14 18.22
N LYS A 642 33.02 -15.15 17.35
CA LYS A 642 34.13 -14.81 16.45
C LYS A 642 34.25 -13.29 16.31
N ALA A 643 35.46 -12.76 16.61
CA ALA A 643 35.73 -11.34 16.38
C ALA A 643 35.89 -10.99 14.91
N PRO A 644 35.69 -9.73 14.53
CA PRO A 644 36.15 -9.17 13.27
C PRO A 644 37.68 -9.32 13.10
N GLU A 645 38.14 -9.28 11.83
CA GLU A 645 39.58 -9.36 11.55
C GLU A 645 40.37 -8.23 12.22
N GLY A 646 41.48 -8.56 12.85
CA GLY A 646 42.31 -7.62 13.60
C GLY A 646 41.88 -7.39 15.05
N TYR A 647 40.80 -8.02 15.52
CA TYR A 647 40.28 -7.95 16.87
C TYR A 647 40.35 -9.33 17.55
N SER A 648 40.34 -9.36 18.87
CA SER A 648 40.36 -10.60 19.63
C SER A 648 39.21 -10.68 20.63
N LEU A 649 38.87 -11.92 21.00
CA LEU A 649 37.88 -12.24 22.03
C LEU A 649 38.54 -12.98 23.18
N PRO A 650 38.00 -12.88 24.41
CA PRO A 650 38.34 -13.78 25.51
C PRO A 650 38.05 -15.24 25.12
N SER A 651 38.73 -16.18 25.79
CA SER A 651 38.38 -17.60 25.64
C SER A 651 36.92 -17.83 26.05
N GLY A 652 36.16 -18.46 25.15
CA GLY A 652 34.72 -18.66 25.32
C GLY A 652 33.84 -17.53 24.74
N GLY A 653 34.43 -16.51 24.10
CA GLY A 653 33.69 -15.41 23.49
C GLY A 653 33.34 -14.28 24.45
N ARG A 654 32.53 -13.34 24.00
CA ARG A 654 32.03 -12.21 24.81
C ARG A 654 30.50 -12.16 24.77
N GLU A 655 29.87 -11.93 25.90
CA GLU A 655 28.42 -11.82 26.01
C GLU A 655 28.00 -10.38 26.34
N TYR A 656 26.94 -9.91 25.66
CA TYR A 656 26.31 -8.62 25.91
C TYR A 656 24.85 -8.89 26.28
N THR A 657 24.42 -8.40 27.44
CA THR A 657 23.02 -8.54 27.85
C THR A 657 22.16 -7.49 27.16
N PHE A 658 21.00 -7.88 26.68
CA PHE A 658 20.03 -6.98 26.08
C PHE A 658 18.60 -7.33 26.46
N GLU A 659 17.70 -6.34 26.31
CA GLU A 659 16.29 -6.48 26.56
C GLU A 659 15.54 -6.35 25.22
N VAL A 660 14.50 -7.15 25.05
CA VAL A 660 13.51 -6.99 23.97
C VAL A 660 12.20 -6.53 24.58
N ASN A 661 11.72 -5.37 24.15
CA ASN A 661 10.44 -4.79 24.55
C ASN A 661 9.86 -3.93 23.42
N ALA A 662 8.74 -3.29 23.64
CA ALA A 662 8.08 -2.46 22.64
C ALA A 662 8.93 -1.26 22.15
N ALA A 663 9.91 -0.82 22.93
CA ALA A 663 10.79 0.31 22.63
C ALA A 663 12.19 -0.11 22.12
N SER A 664 12.44 -1.42 21.93
CA SER A 664 13.77 -1.95 21.59
C SER A 664 14.37 -1.40 20.30
N TYR A 665 13.55 -0.86 19.41
CA TYR A 665 14.02 -0.29 18.15
C TYR A 665 14.37 1.21 18.23
N ASP A 666 13.85 1.96 19.22
CA ASP A 666 13.97 3.42 19.17
C ASP A 666 14.46 4.11 20.45
N ASN A 667 14.26 3.54 21.65
CA ASN A 667 14.38 4.34 22.87
C ASN A 667 14.91 3.58 24.10
N LEU A 668 15.86 2.69 23.91
CA LEU A 668 16.55 2.15 25.07
C LEU A 668 17.56 3.19 25.57
N ASN A 669 17.27 3.83 26.70
CA ASN A 669 18.26 4.52 27.49
C ASN A 669 19.23 3.47 28.10
N LEU A 670 20.05 2.89 27.23
CA LEU A 670 21.14 2.04 27.67
C LEU A 670 22.27 2.95 28.12
N ALA A 671 22.53 2.95 29.41
CA ALA A 671 23.69 3.66 29.98
C ALA A 671 24.97 2.87 29.73
N GLY A 672 26.06 3.55 29.38
CA GLY A 672 27.38 2.96 29.31
C GLY A 672 27.80 2.42 27.93
N GLU A 673 28.44 1.24 27.91
CA GLU A 673 29.11 0.65 26.73
C GLU A 673 28.17 0.34 25.55
N HIS A 674 26.87 0.53 25.71
CA HIS A 674 25.84 0.09 24.77
C HIS A 674 24.94 1.23 24.28
N ALA A 675 25.52 2.40 24.06
CA ALA A 675 24.79 3.56 23.56
C ALA A 675 24.06 3.25 22.26
N MET A 676 22.86 3.84 22.11
CA MET A 676 22.13 3.78 20.85
C MET A 676 22.76 4.73 19.83
N ILE A 677 23.16 4.20 18.69
CA ILE A 677 23.76 4.93 17.58
C ILE A 677 22.94 4.74 16.31
N GLU A 678 23.20 5.51 15.28
CA GLU A 678 22.57 5.34 13.99
C GLU A 678 22.98 4.02 13.32
N SER A 679 22.04 3.34 12.69
CA SER A 679 22.24 2.03 12.06
C SER A 679 23.26 2.09 10.92
N SER A 680 23.25 3.17 10.13
CA SER A 680 24.26 3.42 9.09
C SER A 680 24.48 4.94 8.90
N ALA A 681 25.39 5.30 8.01
CA ALA A 681 25.60 6.70 7.61
C ALA A 681 24.39 7.33 6.90
N THR A 682 23.51 6.51 6.34
CA THR A 682 22.33 6.93 5.57
C THR A 682 21.01 6.54 6.24
N ASP A 683 21.07 5.71 7.29
CA ASP A 683 19.90 5.26 8.07
C ASP A 683 19.99 5.73 9.51
N THR A 684 19.12 6.68 9.88
CA THR A 684 19.05 7.30 11.19
C THR A 684 18.28 6.47 12.22
N THR A 685 17.80 5.28 11.87
CA THR A 685 17.22 4.34 12.85
C THR A 685 18.25 3.96 13.90
N LYS A 686 17.82 3.78 15.15
CA LYS A 686 18.73 3.53 16.26
C LYS A 686 19.04 2.04 16.42
N ALA A 687 20.29 1.74 16.73
CA ALA A 687 20.79 0.41 17.00
C ALA A 687 21.74 0.43 18.20
N GLN A 688 21.74 -0.66 18.95
CA GLN A 688 22.64 -0.80 20.11
C GLN A 688 24.07 -1.00 19.64
N ARG A 689 24.98 -0.19 20.13
CA ARG A 689 26.40 -0.28 19.84
C ARG A 689 27.02 -1.46 20.58
N ILE A 690 27.81 -2.28 19.85
CA ILE A 690 28.57 -3.41 20.36
C ILE A 690 30.03 -3.19 19.99
N GLU A 691 30.93 -3.12 21.01
CA GLU A 691 32.30 -2.70 20.81
C GLU A 691 33.28 -3.88 20.86
N ASN A 692 34.34 -3.85 20.04
CA ASN A 692 35.56 -4.64 20.24
C ASN A 692 36.76 -3.74 20.43
N LYS A 693 37.66 -4.14 21.34
CA LYS A 693 38.93 -3.45 21.56
C LYS A 693 39.98 -3.92 20.57
N LEU A 694 40.73 -2.97 20.01
CA LEU A 694 41.92 -3.29 19.23
C LEU A 694 42.96 -3.92 20.15
N VAL A 695 43.52 -5.03 19.73
CA VAL A 695 44.75 -5.55 20.39
C VAL A 695 45.91 -4.68 19.96
N THR A 696 46.20 -3.65 20.68
CA THR A 696 47.46 -2.94 20.51
C THR A 696 48.57 -3.80 21.09
N ILE A 697 49.37 -4.39 20.24
CA ILE A 697 50.68 -4.91 20.66
C ILE A 697 51.46 -3.66 21.10
N PRO A 698 51.82 -3.54 22.40
CA PRO A 698 52.66 -2.43 22.79
C PRO A 698 53.91 -2.43 21.90
N GLN A 699 54.17 -1.37 21.17
CA GLN A 699 55.45 -1.19 20.50
C GLN A 699 56.51 -0.94 21.59
N THR A 700 56.90 -2.01 22.27
CA THR A 700 57.95 -1.98 23.29
C THR A 700 59.37 -1.94 22.67
N GLY A 701 59.45 -1.67 21.34
CA GLY A 701 60.71 -1.81 20.63
C GLY A 701 61.50 -0.56 20.22
N GLY A 702 60.87 0.65 20.29
CA GLY A 702 61.52 1.80 19.62
C GLY A 702 62.62 2.50 20.48
N ILE A 703 62.32 2.89 21.69
CA ILE A 703 63.27 3.70 22.50
C ILE A 703 64.11 2.86 23.44
N GLY A 704 63.56 1.79 23.99
CA GLY A 704 64.31 0.89 24.88
C GLY A 704 65.50 0.20 24.21
N THR A 705 65.28 -0.39 23.02
CA THR A 705 66.36 -1.05 22.24
C THR A 705 67.45 -0.08 21.86
N ILE A 706 67.16 1.13 21.46
CA ILE A 706 68.15 2.16 21.15
C ILE A 706 68.96 2.53 22.36
N ILE A 707 68.36 2.70 23.51
CA ILE A 707 69.03 3.02 24.78
C ILE A 707 69.89 1.85 25.21
N PHE A 708 69.41 0.62 25.17
CA PHE A 708 70.21 -0.55 25.54
C PHE A 708 71.35 -0.79 24.54
N THR A 709 71.14 -0.56 23.26
CA THR A 709 72.22 -0.65 22.23
C THR A 709 73.26 0.44 22.44
N ALA A 710 72.84 1.68 22.71
CA ALA A 710 73.76 2.78 23.01
C ALA A 710 74.58 2.53 24.30
N ILE A 711 73.97 2.05 25.35
CA ILE A 711 74.65 1.67 26.62
C ILE A 711 75.59 0.50 26.36
N GLY A 712 75.15 -0.52 25.62
CA GLY A 712 76.02 -1.66 25.33
C GLY A 712 77.27 -1.27 24.50
N LEU A 713 77.10 -0.40 23.48
CA LEU A 713 78.21 0.14 22.69
C LEU A 713 79.14 1.02 23.51
N ALA A 714 78.63 1.82 24.47
CA ALA A 714 79.42 2.63 25.40
C ALA A 714 80.27 1.74 26.36
N ILE A 715 79.64 0.68 26.86
CA ILE A 715 80.36 -0.31 27.69
C ILE A 715 81.47 -1.03 26.92
N MET A 716 81.20 -1.47 25.70
CA MET A 716 82.16 -2.10 24.81
C MET A 716 83.31 -1.14 24.46
N ALA A 717 83.02 0.09 24.10
CA ALA A 717 84.06 1.11 23.85
C ALA A 717 84.91 1.40 25.10
N SER A 718 84.29 1.48 26.25
CA SER A 718 85.01 1.66 27.52
C SER A 718 85.92 0.46 27.88
N ALA A 719 85.45 -0.77 27.65
CA ALA A 719 86.23 -1.98 27.79
C ALA A 719 87.42 -2.03 26.83
N VAL A 720 87.29 -1.66 25.63
CA VAL A 720 88.37 -1.60 24.59
C VAL A 720 89.37 -0.53 24.97
N ILE A 721 88.91 0.62 25.43
CA ILE A 721 89.83 1.66 25.97
C ILE A 721 90.58 1.21 27.19
N ALA A 722 89.94 0.53 28.11
CA ALA A 722 90.58 -0.01 29.32
C ALA A 722 91.62 -1.10 28.96
N ILE A 723 91.30 -2.00 28.01
CA ILE A 723 92.22 -3.03 27.52
C ILE A 723 93.42 -2.38 26.81
N LYS A 724 93.21 -1.41 25.91
CA LYS A 724 94.32 -0.67 25.27
C LYS A 724 95.18 0.10 26.30
N LYS A 725 94.58 0.70 27.31
CA LYS A 725 95.28 1.38 28.38
C LYS A 725 96.15 0.42 29.25
N ARG A 726 95.63 -0.78 29.51
CA ARG A 726 96.35 -1.83 30.19
C ARG A 726 97.54 -2.37 29.36
N GLN A 727 97.35 -2.66 28.09
CA GLN A 727 98.37 -3.06 27.16
C GLN A 727 99.49 -1.99 26.99
N ALA A 728 99.13 -0.69 27.00
CA ALA A 728 100.08 0.40 26.97
C ALA A 728 100.83 0.57 28.29
N THR A 729 100.31 0.07 29.42
CA THR A 729 100.97 0.10 30.72
C THR A 729 101.86 -1.13 30.95
N GLU A 730 101.60 -2.26 30.33
CA GLU A 730 102.39 -3.49 30.31
C GLU A 730 103.56 -3.44 29.29
N ALA A 731 103.60 -2.47 28.37
CA ALA A 731 104.65 -2.26 27.36
C ALA A 731 105.65 -1.14 27.76
N ARG A 732 105.71 -0.72 29.06
CA ARG A 732 106.69 0.21 29.61
C ARG A 732 107.55 -0.51 30.59
#